data_53cc74204a65c47869e6676bb0906f83
#
_entry.id   53cc74204a65c47869e6676bb0906f83
#
_cell.length_a   1.000
_cell.length_b   1.000
_cell.length_c   1.000
_cell.angle_alpha   90.00
_cell.angle_beta   90.00
_cell.angle_gamma   90.00
#
_symmetry.space_group_name_H-M   'P 1'
#
loop_
_entity.id
_entity.type
_entity.pdbx_description
1 polymer ?
#
loop_
_entity_poly.entity_id
_entity_poly.type
_entity_poly.pdbx_seq_one_letter_code
_entity_poly.pdbx_strand_id
1 'polypeptide(L)'
;MKSIKNIYQAACLTGLFALGTSSCTDWLTIYPQDRVVEENFWEDKNDLEGVRNAAYRQMATTVSKFAIWGDLRSDSYIENPAIQDDITTHNRYIEIISGQPDSSMSEFDWEGVYTTINYCNKVLQHGEEVLARDKQFTTGEWTQMRAEMTALRALNYFYLIRAFKDVPYTTKVINSDAEVEAFPLTNQLVILDSIILDCERVAGQARNRFSNKRDSKGMITNSAIYAMLADMYLWRGSLHEGRYDKSTTFMTIDKDGNPKSYTITDDYDAAIDAAQKSLRRLAIQTEEENKSSGLRINQYETWSYGLVDCDMIKNDFDNAYQSTTPALEAQTLIFDTGNSQESIFELQYSLSDNLGNGIVNSLYGFSNSTHLAVNKDAFDALYNGGITGTGGDGGMWDSRIWVGCQNKLVTSSASSSAVQAQSNYYCIKYQSPTLVMDGTNTSREIKAVEYSSTSYNNWIVYRMTDVMLMMAEAYACKAGSNKTSQDYKNAKYICNAIHRRSFCNYRDGSKIPNADATSDGTNGNTYVGTRKTTTGKTVGEATQLVMNERQIELLGEGKRWFDLVRLAERCSYTKNDPADPREEGITNGYTGMVTMVEMYLSSGANASFATTLKNRFKNRYGLYSPIYYMEVKASDGAIEQNPVWNKSKYEQ
;
A
#
# COMPACT_ATOMS: atom_id res chain seq x y z
N MET A 1 61.28 -32.42 48.52
CA MET A 1 60.89 -31.00 48.34
C MET A 1 60.32 -30.70 46.96
N LYS A 2 60.55 -31.41 45.86
CA LYS A 2 59.90 -31.22 44.55
C LYS A 2 58.47 -31.70 44.48
N SER A 3 58.09 -32.67 45.27
CA SER A 3 56.73 -33.23 45.26
C SER A 3 55.65 -32.30 45.89
N ILE A 4 56.04 -31.55 46.93
CA ILE A 4 55.12 -30.67 47.65
C ILE A 4 54.78 -29.43 46.82
N LYS A 5 55.72 -28.89 46.01
CA LYS A 5 55.53 -27.76 45.14
C LYS A 5 54.49 -28.05 44.03
N ASN A 6 54.46 -29.28 43.49
CA ASN A 6 53.54 -29.69 42.45
C ASN A 6 52.11 -29.88 42.99
N ILE A 7 51.99 -30.25 44.27
CA ILE A 7 50.66 -30.39 44.91
C ILE A 7 50.06 -29.00 45.17
N TYR A 8 50.84 -28.02 45.58
CA TYR A 8 50.38 -26.65 45.77
C TYR A 8 50.01 -25.97 44.44
N GLN A 9 50.78 -26.23 43.37
CA GLN A 9 50.44 -25.71 42.06
C GLN A 9 49.15 -26.38 41.47
N ALA A 10 48.97 -27.65 41.69
CA ALA A 10 47.73 -28.34 41.29
C ALA A 10 46.51 -27.90 42.11
N ALA A 11 46.69 -27.66 43.44
CA ALA A 11 45.62 -27.16 44.29
C ALA A 11 45.23 -25.69 43.97
N CYS A 12 46.22 -24.85 43.61
CA CYS A 12 45.93 -23.47 43.16
C CYS A 12 45.24 -23.44 41.78
N LEU A 13 45.63 -24.32 40.82
CA LEU A 13 44.94 -24.39 39.53
C LEU A 13 43.52 -24.94 39.66
N THR A 14 43.29 -25.95 40.51
CA THR A 14 41.92 -26.47 40.76
C THR A 14 41.08 -25.48 41.54
N GLY A 15 41.65 -24.71 42.46
CA GLY A 15 40.94 -23.63 43.17
C GLY A 15 40.56 -22.46 42.25
N LEU A 16 41.43 -22.09 41.29
CA LEU A 16 41.10 -21.09 40.26
C LEU A 16 40.02 -21.58 39.27
N PHE A 17 40.00 -22.89 38.94
CA PHE A 17 38.99 -23.44 38.05
C PHE A 17 37.63 -23.59 38.77
N ALA A 18 37.63 -23.88 40.08
CA ALA A 18 36.38 -23.97 40.85
C ALA A 18 35.76 -22.60 41.17
N LEU A 19 36.56 -21.51 41.14
CA LEU A 19 36.06 -20.14 41.27
C LEU A 19 35.59 -19.54 39.91
N GLY A 20 35.97 -20.18 38.80
CA GLY A 20 35.55 -19.74 37.44
C GLY A 20 34.26 -20.34 36.94
N THR A 21 33.64 -21.30 37.65
CA THR A 21 32.38 -21.94 37.25
C THR A 21 31.14 -21.51 38.04
N SER A 22 31.30 -20.65 39.05
CA SER A 22 30.19 -19.84 39.51
C SER A 22 30.08 -18.64 38.57
N SER A 23 29.68 -18.89 37.35
CA SER A 23 29.17 -17.86 36.44
C SER A 23 27.97 -17.25 37.17
N CYS A 24 28.20 -16.10 37.77
CA CYS A 24 27.15 -15.19 38.17
C CYS A 24 26.44 -14.76 36.87
N THR A 25 25.46 -15.53 36.44
CA THR A 25 24.48 -15.08 35.42
C THR A 25 23.84 -13.77 35.87
N ASP A 26 23.75 -13.53 37.16
CA ASP A 26 23.22 -12.27 37.71
C ASP A 26 24.21 -11.07 37.61
N TRP A 27 25.50 -11.28 37.38
CA TRP A 27 26.44 -10.16 37.24
C TRP A 27 26.49 -9.58 35.83
N LEU A 28 26.00 -10.30 34.83
CA LEU A 28 25.81 -9.82 33.45
C LEU A 28 24.44 -9.20 33.22
N THR A 29 23.52 -9.39 34.13
CA THR A 29 22.30 -8.58 34.24
C THR A 29 22.58 -7.32 35.06
N ILE A 30 23.57 -6.53 34.64
CA ILE A 30 23.56 -5.11 34.95
C ILE A 30 22.40 -4.55 34.14
N TYR A 31 21.21 -4.55 34.74
CA TYR A 31 20.19 -3.61 34.28
C TYR A 31 20.86 -2.24 34.39
N PRO A 32 21.00 -1.48 33.28
CA PRO A 32 21.41 -0.10 33.39
C PRO A 32 20.51 0.54 34.43
N GLN A 33 21.08 1.25 35.40
CA GLN A 33 20.28 1.98 36.41
C GLN A 33 19.38 3.03 35.76
N ASP A 34 19.52 3.26 34.47
CA ASP A 34 18.72 4.13 33.60
C ASP A 34 17.56 3.38 32.89
N ARG A 35 17.32 2.11 33.12
CA ARG A 35 16.05 1.49 32.70
C ARG A 35 14.96 1.95 33.65
N VAL A 36 14.13 2.87 33.17
CA VAL A 36 12.84 3.18 33.79
C VAL A 36 12.13 1.83 33.95
N VAL A 37 11.82 1.45 35.18
CA VAL A 37 11.02 0.24 35.46
C VAL A 37 9.66 0.50 34.82
N GLU A 38 9.15 -0.43 34.01
CA GLU A 38 7.91 -0.24 33.23
C GLU A 38 6.73 0.25 34.11
N GLU A 39 6.72 -0.17 35.37
CA GLU A 39 5.73 0.26 36.39
C GLU A 39 5.76 1.77 36.68
N ASN A 40 6.90 2.45 36.48
CA ASN A 40 7.07 3.88 36.70
C ASN A 40 7.17 4.69 35.40
N PHE A 41 6.98 4.05 34.24
CA PHE A 41 7.08 4.71 32.94
C PHE A 41 5.81 5.50 32.59
N TRP A 42 4.63 4.99 32.96
CA TRP A 42 3.35 5.52 32.53
C TRP A 42 2.82 6.57 33.53
N GLU A 43 3.41 7.76 33.54
CA GLU A 43 3.06 8.82 34.51
C GLU A 43 2.10 9.86 33.92
N ASP A 44 2.35 10.32 32.70
CA ASP A 44 1.60 11.40 32.07
C ASP A 44 1.30 11.14 30.58
N LYS A 45 0.57 12.08 29.97
CA LYS A 45 0.21 12.05 28.55
C LYS A 45 1.43 11.94 27.62
N ASN A 46 2.57 12.55 27.99
CA ASN A 46 3.74 12.57 27.11
C ASN A 46 4.34 11.17 26.95
N ASP A 47 4.22 10.31 27.96
CA ASP A 47 4.66 8.91 27.89
C ASP A 47 3.84 8.14 26.86
N LEU A 48 2.51 8.31 26.89
CA LEU A 48 1.63 7.73 25.87
C LEU A 48 1.95 8.26 24.46
N GLU A 49 2.17 9.58 24.34
CA GLU A 49 2.55 10.20 23.07
C GLU A 49 3.91 9.72 22.57
N GLY A 50 4.87 9.48 23.47
CA GLY A 50 6.16 8.90 23.15
C GLY A 50 6.04 7.52 22.50
N VAL A 51 5.25 6.63 23.12
CA VAL A 51 5.03 5.27 22.59
C VAL A 51 4.16 5.30 21.32
N ARG A 52 3.16 6.17 21.25
CA ARG A 52 2.39 6.43 20.02
C ARG A 52 3.33 6.81 18.87
N ASN A 53 4.22 7.77 19.09
CA ASN A 53 5.17 8.22 18.05
C ASN A 53 6.16 7.10 17.67
N ALA A 54 6.57 6.26 18.64
CA ALA A 54 7.37 5.07 18.36
C ALA A 54 6.64 4.07 17.45
N ALA A 55 5.32 3.89 17.61
CA ALA A 55 4.51 3.05 16.73
C ALA A 55 4.52 3.55 15.28
N TYR A 56 4.33 4.85 15.05
CA TYR A 56 4.40 5.43 13.70
C TYR A 56 5.80 5.34 13.10
N ARG A 57 6.83 5.62 13.91
CA ARG A 57 8.23 5.49 13.48
C ARG A 57 8.55 4.05 13.08
N GLN A 58 8.12 3.07 13.87
CA GLN A 58 8.31 1.65 13.56
C GLN A 58 7.61 1.27 12.27
N MET A 59 6.37 1.70 12.07
CA MET A 59 5.66 1.47 10.82
C MET A 59 6.38 2.09 9.62
N ALA A 60 6.94 3.31 9.78
CA ALA A 60 7.72 3.96 8.73
C ALA A 60 9.00 3.21 8.39
N THR A 61 9.71 2.63 9.36
CA THR A 61 10.89 1.78 9.09
C THR A 61 10.53 0.47 8.38
N THR A 62 9.27 0.03 8.48
CA THR A 62 8.76 -1.21 7.87
C THR A 62 8.26 -1.02 6.43
N VAL A 63 8.29 0.20 5.89
CA VAL A 63 7.70 0.56 4.59
C VAL A 63 8.16 -0.32 3.43
N SER A 64 9.42 -0.78 3.44
CA SER A 64 9.95 -1.68 2.41
C SER A 64 9.14 -2.96 2.30
N LYS A 65 8.69 -3.52 3.42
CA LYS A 65 7.83 -4.70 3.45
C LYS A 65 6.48 -4.42 2.76
N PHE A 66 5.85 -3.30 3.09
CA PHE A 66 4.55 -2.94 2.50
C PHE A 66 4.63 -2.76 0.98
N ALA A 67 5.70 -2.15 0.48
CA ALA A 67 5.94 -2.03 -0.94
C ALA A 67 6.18 -3.39 -1.61
N ILE A 68 7.04 -4.23 -1.01
CA ILE A 68 7.35 -5.57 -1.53
C ILE A 68 6.09 -6.44 -1.56
N TRP A 69 5.35 -6.51 -0.45
CA TRP A 69 4.14 -7.32 -0.34
C TRP A 69 3.02 -6.86 -1.27
N GLY A 70 2.91 -5.55 -1.48
CA GLY A 70 1.82 -4.95 -2.24
C GLY A 70 2.09 -4.74 -3.74
N ASP A 71 3.36 -4.80 -4.19
CA ASP A 71 3.70 -4.49 -5.58
C ASP A 71 4.54 -5.55 -6.31
N LEU A 72 5.58 -6.12 -5.67
CA LEU A 72 6.62 -6.83 -6.41
C LEU A 72 6.13 -8.05 -7.19
N ARG A 73 5.15 -8.78 -6.66
CA ARG A 73 4.62 -9.97 -7.33
C ARG A 73 3.63 -9.65 -8.45
N SER A 74 3.38 -8.36 -8.71
CA SER A 74 2.39 -7.92 -9.67
C SER A 74 2.90 -7.93 -11.12
N ASP A 75 1.98 -7.69 -12.05
CA ASP A 75 2.24 -7.53 -13.47
C ASP A 75 2.86 -6.17 -13.84
N SER A 76 3.12 -5.30 -12.86
CA SER A 76 3.63 -3.95 -13.09
C SER A 76 5.16 -3.89 -13.26
N TYR A 77 5.89 -4.92 -12.84
CA TYR A 77 7.35 -4.87 -12.77
C TYR A 77 8.03 -6.03 -13.48
N ILE A 78 9.22 -5.74 -14.00
CA ILE A 78 10.15 -6.70 -14.60
C ILE A 78 11.56 -6.43 -14.04
N GLU A 79 12.47 -7.35 -14.31
CA GLU A 79 13.89 -7.17 -14.04
C GLU A 79 14.46 -5.92 -14.71
N ASN A 80 15.28 -5.16 -13.99
CA ASN A 80 16.10 -4.13 -14.61
C ASN A 80 17.45 -4.71 -15.04
N PRO A 81 17.69 -4.92 -16.34
CA PRO A 81 18.92 -5.54 -16.81
C PRO A 81 20.16 -4.64 -16.67
N ALA A 82 19.98 -3.38 -16.31
CA ALA A 82 21.08 -2.42 -16.17
C ALA A 82 21.78 -2.46 -14.81
N ILE A 83 21.24 -3.21 -13.84
CA ILE A 83 21.82 -3.32 -12.48
C ILE A 83 23.12 -4.10 -12.54
N GLN A 84 24.15 -3.51 -11.92
CA GLN A 84 25.46 -4.14 -11.73
C GLN A 84 25.87 -4.21 -10.24
N ASP A 85 25.25 -3.41 -9.41
CA ASP A 85 25.52 -3.33 -7.98
C ASP A 85 24.47 -4.13 -7.18
N ASP A 86 24.85 -4.59 -5.98
CA ASP A 86 24.00 -5.35 -5.05
C ASP A 86 23.25 -6.52 -5.70
N ILE A 87 23.99 -7.37 -6.40
CA ILE A 87 23.48 -8.53 -7.12
C ILE A 87 22.66 -9.47 -6.21
N THR A 88 23.01 -9.55 -4.92
CA THR A 88 22.30 -10.42 -3.98
C THR A 88 20.86 -9.96 -3.75
N THR A 89 20.64 -8.69 -3.48
CA THR A 89 19.31 -8.11 -3.32
C THR A 89 18.55 -8.13 -4.64
N HIS A 90 19.25 -7.82 -5.74
CA HIS A 90 18.67 -7.88 -7.08
C HIS A 90 18.10 -9.28 -7.38
N ASN A 91 18.90 -10.34 -7.19
CA ASN A 91 18.46 -11.71 -7.44
C ASN A 91 17.24 -12.10 -6.59
N ARG A 92 17.18 -11.69 -5.32
CA ARG A 92 15.99 -11.93 -4.47
C ARG A 92 14.74 -11.26 -5.04
N TYR A 93 14.85 -10.02 -5.51
CA TYR A 93 13.71 -9.36 -6.14
C TYR A 93 13.28 -10.05 -7.44
N ILE A 94 14.24 -10.55 -8.24
CA ILE A 94 13.93 -11.35 -9.44
C ILE A 94 13.21 -12.65 -9.08
N GLU A 95 13.62 -13.34 -8.02
CA GLU A 95 12.92 -14.53 -7.52
C GLU A 95 11.49 -14.19 -7.08
N ILE A 96 11.28 -13.06 -6.40
CA ILE A 96 9.95 -12.61 -5.98
C ILE A 96 9.05 -12.31 -7.21
N ILE A 97 9.51 -11.51 -8.17
CA ILE A 97 8.71 -11.16 -9.36
C ILE A 97 8.47 -12.36 -10.28
N SER A 98 9.38 -13.34 -10.28
CA SER A 98 9.21 -14.59 -11.03
C SER A 98 8.27 -15.59 -10.37
N GLY A 99 7.69 -15.25 -9.21
CA GLY A 99 6.81 -16.12 -8.45
C GLY A 99 7.50 -17.27 -7.74
N GLN A 100 8.77 -17.09 -7.39
CA GLN A 100 9.61 -18.06 -6.67
C GLN A 100 10.14 -17.52 -5.34
N PRO A 101 9.34 -16.78 -4.55
CA PRO A 101 9.81 -16.34 -3.23
C PRO A 101 10.10 -17.57 -2.35
N ASP A 102 11.09 -17.43 -1.48
CA ASP A 102 11.54 -18.47 -0.56
C ASP A 102 11.36 -18.01 0.90
N SER A 103 11.09 -18.95 1.80
CA SER A 103 10.90 -18.65 3.23
C SER A 103 12.18 -18.13 3.93
N SER A 104 13.36 -18.27 3.33
CA SER A 104 14.61 -17.71 3.86
C SER A 104 14.76 -16.21 3.61
N MET A 105 13.89 -15.61 2.80
CA MET A 105 13.95 -14.19 2.45
C MET A 105 13.39 -13.32 3.58
N SER A 106 14.22 -12.46 4.16
CA SER A 106 13.84 -11.51 5.21
C SER A 106 12.83 -10.45 4.75
N GLU A 107 12.59 -10.34 3.47
CA GLU A 107 11.52 -9.54 2.87
C GLU A 107 10.12 -9.98 3.36
N PHE A 108 9.99 -11.21 3.83
CA PHE A 108 8.75 -11.80 4.35
C PHE A 108 8.72 -11.95 5.86
N ASP A 109 9.67 -11.39 6.60
CA ASP A 109 9.52 -11.31 8.05
C ASP A 109 8.45 -10.27 8.42
N TRP A 110 7.77 -10.49 9.52
CA TRP A 110 6.71 -9.62 10.00
C TRP A 110 7.00 -8.97 11.36
N GLU A 111 8.22 -9.15 11.88
CA GLU A 111 8.66 -8.64 13.17
C GLU A 111 8.33 -7.14 13.36
N GLY A 112 8.69 -6.30 12.39
CA GLY A 112 8.45 -4.85 12.47
C GLY A 112 6.96 -4.48 12.53
N VAL A 113 6.10 -5.29 11.91
CA VAL A 113 4.64 -5.08 11.95
C VAL A 113 4.09 -5.45 13.32
N TYR A 114 4.50 -6.59 13.89
CA TYR A 114 4.08 -6.99 15.24
C TYR A 114 4.64 -6.07 16.31
N THR A 115 5.83 -5.52 16.12
CA THR A 115 6.38 -4.48 17.01
C THR A 115 5.48 -3.24 17.01
N THR A 116 5.01 -2.79 15.85
CA THR A 116 4.04 -1.69 15.76
C THR A 116 2.74 -2.02 16.47
N ILE A 117 2.21 -3.24 16.28
CA ILE A 117 1.00 -3.73 16.96
C ILE A 117 1.20 -3.70 18.48
N ASN A 118 2.35 -4.15 18.96
CA ASN A 118 2.65 -4.18 20.39
C ASN A 118 2.73 -2.77 21.00
N TYR A 119 3.34 -1.79 20.29
CA TYR A 119 3.27 -0.39 20.72
C TYR A 119 1.84 0.13 20.82
N CYS A 120 0.99 -0.19 19.86
CA CYS A 120 -0.43 0.16 19.94
C CYS A 120 -1.10 -0.48 21.15
N ASN A 121 -0.85 -1.77 21.40
CA ASN A 121 -1.40 -2.48 22.54
C ASN A 121 -0.95 -1.86 23.87
N LYS A 122 0.33 -1.45 23.99
CA LYS A 122 0.86 -0.77 25.19
C LYS A 122 0.12 0.53 25.48
N VAL A 123 -0.06 1.40 24.48
CA VAL A 123 -0.82 2.65 24.65
C VAL A 123 -2.27 2.36 25.05
N LEU A 124 -2.91 1.38 24.41
CA LEU A 124 -4.30 1.01 24.70
C LEU A 124 -4.47 0.42 26.10
N GLN A 125 -3.48 -0.33 26.61
CA GLN A 125 -3.49 -0.93 27.95
C GLN A 125 -3.34 0.12 29.05
N HIS A 126 -2.40 1.06 28.89
CA HIS A 126 -2.03 2.01 29.94
C HIS A 126 -2.78 3.34 29.89
N GLY A 127 -3.53 3.61 28.82
CA GLY A 127 -4.16 4.92 28.61
C GLY A 127 -5.19 5.31 29.67
N GLU A 128 -6.00 4.38 30.20
CA GLU A 128 -6.96 4.66 31.26
C GLU A 128 -6.26 4.94 32.62
N GLU A 129 -5.13 4.28 32.85
CA GLU A 129 -4.32 4.49 34.04
C GLU A 129 -3.69 5.89 34.04
N VAL A 130 -3.10 6.29 32.91
CA VAL A 130 -2.53 7.63 32.72
C VAL A 130 -3.61 8.70 32.79
N LEU A 131 -4.79 8.48 32.20
CA LEU A 131 -5.92 9.40 32.31
C LEU A 131 -6.35 9.64 33.78
N ALA A 132 -6.27 8.60 34.61
CA ALA A 132 -6.59 8.72 36.02
C ALA A 132 -5.54 9.50 36.84
N ARG A 133 -4.26 9.40 36.42
CA ARG A 133 -3.11 10.06 37.09
C ARG A 133 -2.91 11.50 36.64
N ASP A 134 -2.86 11.74 35.34
CA ASP A 134 -2.60 13.06 34.74
C ASP A 134 -3.89 13.87 34.62
N LYS A 135 -4.04 14.84 35.50
CA LYS A 135 -5.21 15.72 35.54
C LYS A 135 -5.30 16.70 34.34
N GLN A 136 -4.21 16.87 33.60
CA GLN A 136 -4.19 17.70 32.39
C GLN A 136 -4.61 16.89 31.15
N PHE A 137 -4.55 15.57 31.23
CA PHE A 137 -5.00 14.67 30.17
C PHE A 137 -6.52 14.52 30.23
N THR A 138 -7.21 14.96 29.19
CA THR A 138 -8.69 14.96 29.18
C THR A 138 -9.25 13.65 28.61
N THR A 139 -10.45 13.28 29.03
CA THR A 139 -11.18 12.13 28.46
C THR A 139 -11.36 12.25 26.95
N GLY A 140 -11.54 13.49 26.44
CA GLY A 140 -11.65 13.72 24.99
C GLY A 140 -10.37 13.40 24.24
N GLU A 141 -9.21 13.82 24.79
CA GLU A 141 -7.90 13.50 24.19
C GLU A 141 -7.60 12.01 24.23
N TRP A 142 -7.91 11.35 25.36
CA TRP A 142 -7.77 9.91 25.46
C TRP A 142 -8.67 9.17 24.46
N THR A 143 -9.94 9.56 24.34
CA THR A 143 -10.87 8.96 23.39
C THR A 143 -10.33 9.05 21.95
N GLN A 144 -9.76 10.19 21.60
CA GLN A 144 -9.15 10.38 20.28
C GLN A 144 -7.87 9.54 20.07
N MET A 145 -6.98 9.50 21.08
CA MET A 145 -5.76 8.68 21.02
C MET A 145 -6.08 7.18 20.99
N ARG A 146 -7.07 6.74 21.77
CA ARG A 146 -7.55 5.37 21.75
C ARG A 146 -8.07 4.99 20.36
N ALA A 147 -8.83 5.87 19.73
CA ALA A 147 -9.33 5.64 18.37
C ALA A 147 -8.18 5.53 17.35
N GLU A 148 -7.19 6.41 17.44
CA GLU A 148 -5.99 6.43 16.61
C GLU A 148 -5.21 5.12 16.74
N MET A 149 -4.90 4.68 17.98
CA MET A 149 -4.10 3.47 18.22
C MET A 149 -4.85 2.18 17.86
N THR A 150 -6.15 2.14 18.11
CA THR A 150 -6.99 1.01 17.68
C THR A 150 -6.97 0.86 16.15
N ALA A 151 -7.11 1.96 15.42
CA ALA A 151 -7.09 1.95 13.97
C ALA A 151 -5.68 1.64 13.41
N LEU A 152 -4.61 2.16 14.02
CA LEU A 152 -3.24 1.85 13.59
C LEU A 152 -2.92 0.36 13.77
N ARG A 153 -3.36 -0.25 14.88
CA ARG A 153 -3.29 -1.69 15.10
C ARG A 153 -4.04 -2.47 14.03
N ALA A 154 -5.28 -2.06 13.74
CA ALA A 154 -6.11 -2.67 12.72
C ALA A 154 -5.47 -2.60 11.32
N LEU A 155 -4.85 -1.47 10.95
CA LEU A 155 -4.15 -1.30 9.69
C LEU A 155 -2.97 -2.28 9.55
N ASN A 156 -2.19 -2.46 10.61
CA ASN A 156 -1.07 -3.40 10.61
C ASN A 156 -1.55 -4.86 10.46
N TYR A 157 -2.61 -5.26 11.15
CA TYR A 157 -3.24 -6.57 10.93
C TYR A 157 -3.78 -6.72 9.51
N PHE A 158 -4.35 -5.66 8.94
CA PHE A 158 -4.84 -5.69 7.57
C PHE A 158 -3.72 -5.89 6.54
N TYR A 159 -2.54 -5.31 6.75
CA TYR A 159 -1.35 -5.63 5.94
C TYR A 159 -0.95 -7.11 6.07
N LEU A 160 -0.91 -7.64 7.29
CA LEU A 160 -0.54 -9.03 7.56
C LEU A 160 -1.48 -10.03 6.86
N ILE A 161 -2.80 -9.87 7.01
CA ILE A 161 -3.75 -10.82 6.39
C ILE A 161 -3.77 -10.73 4.86
N ARG A 162 -3.49 -9.56 4.29
CA ARG A 162 -3.36 -9.42 2.83
C ARG A 162 -2.10 -10.07 2.29
N ALA A 163 -1.01 -10.03 3.05
CA ALA A 163 0.27 -10.61 2.64
C ALA A 163 0.36 -12.12 2.91
N PHE A 164 -0.14 -12.62 4.06
CA PHE A 164 0.11 -13.97 4.56
C PHE A 164 -1.15 -14.82 4.75
N LYS A 165 -2.35 -14.27 4.57
CA LYS A 165 -3.65 -14.88 4.80
C LYS A 165 -3.96 -15.06 6.30
N ASP A 166 -3.58 -16.19 6.87
CA ASP A 166 -3.82 -16.51 8.27
C ASP A 166 -2.56 -16.16 9.08
N VAL A 167 -2.71 -15.44 10.19
CA VAL A 167 -1.60 -14.92 10.99
C VAL A 167 -1.94 -14.99 12.49
N PRO A 168 -0.95 -15.00 13.40
CA PRO A 168 -1.22 -14.86 14.83
C PRO A 168 -2.00 -13.58 15.14
N TYR A 169 -3.05 -13.67 15.94
CA TYR A 169 -3.87 -12.52 16.33
C TYR A 169 -3.91 -12.35 17.85
N THR A 170 -3.43 -11.22 18.32
CA THR A 170 -3.45 -10.86 19.75
C THR A 170 -3.65 -9.37 19.96
N THR A 171 -4.37 -9.02 21.01
CA THR A 171 -4.51 -7.65 21.53
C THR A 171 -3.80 -7.48 22.88
N LYS A 172 -3.11 -8.52 23.35
CA LYS A 172 -2.32 -8.49 24.58
C LYS A 172 -0.99 -7.77 24.32
N VAL A 173 -0.47 -7.11 25.34
CA VAL A 173 0.90 -6.59 25.37
C VAL A 173 1.86 -7.75 25.59
N ILE A 174 2.98 -7.75 24.89
CA ILE A 174 4.10 -8.68 25.05
C ILE A 174 5.31 -7.86 25.47
N ASN A 175 5.83 -8.10 26.67
CA ASN A 175 6.95 -7.33 27.23
C ASN A 175 8.28 -8.06 27.15
N SER A 176 8.27 -9.37 27.01
CA SER A 176 9.49 -10.19 26.93
C SER A 176 9.25 -11.44 26.08
N ASP A 177 10.34 -12.03 25.60
CA ASP A 177 10.30 -13.29 24.86
C ASP A 177 9.70 -14.44 25.71
N ALA A 178 9.81 -14.35 27.04
CA ALA A 178 9.20 -15.34 27.95
C ALA A 178 7.67 -15.25 28.01
N GLU A 179 7.09 -14.11 27.62
CA GLU A 179 5.64 -13.91 27.55
C GLU A 179 5.06 -14.21 26.17
N VAL A 180 5.90 -14.55 25.20
CA VAL A 180 5.46 -14.98 23.88
C VAL A 180 4.80 -16.35 24.04
N GLU A 181 3.47 -16.30 24.28
CA GLU A 181 2.66 -17.51 24.11
C GLU A 181 2.73 -17.93 22.64
N ALA A 182 2.76 -19.24 22.40
CA ALA A 182 2.63 -19.76 21.04
C ALA A 182 1.21 -19.46 20.52
N PHE A 183 1.05 -18.32 19.82
CA PHE A 183 -0.21 -17.96 19.19
C PHE A 183 -0.36 -18.72 17.87
N PRO A 184 -1.39 -19.56 17.74
CA PRO A 184 -1.66 -20.24 16.48
C PRO A 184 -2.14 -19.25 15.42
N LEU A 185 -2.03 -19.66 14.15
CA LEU A 185 -2.59 -18.89 13.05
C LEU A 185 -4.11 -18.74 13.22
N THR A 186 -4.58 -17.53 13.14
CA THR A 186 -6.01 -17.19 13.17
C THR A 186 -6.48 -16.93 11.73
N ASN A 187 -7.65 -17.45 11.40
CA ASN A 187 -8.22 -17.30 10.05
C ASN A 187 -8.41 -15.82 9.69
N GLN A 188 -8.03 -15.47 8.45
CA GLN A 188 -8.07 -14.10 7.96
C GLN A 188 -9.46 -13.42 8.07
N LEU A 189 -10.56 -14.17 7.90
CA LEU A 189 -11.92 -13.60 8.02
C LEU A 189 -12.25 -13.24 9.47
N VAL A 190 -11.81 -14.05 10.43
CA VAL A 190 -12.00 -13.76 11.86
C VAL A 190 -11.24 -12.50 12.26
N ILE A 191 -10.00 -12.36 11.78
CA ILE A 191 -9.22 -11.14 12.01
C ILE A 191 -9.89 -9.95 11.33
N LEU A 192 -10.31 -10.11 10.07
CA LEU A 192 -10.94 -9.04 9.29
C LEU A 192 -12.23 -8.53 9.95
N ASP A 193 -13.10 -9.43 10.42
CA ASP A 193 -14.30 -9.05 11.16
C ASP A 193 -13.97 -8.30 12.45
N SER A 194 -12.93 -8.74 13.17
CA SER A 194 -12.48 -8.10 14.41
C SER A 194 -11.97 -6.68 14.16
N ILE A 195 -11.13 -6.48 13.13
CA ILE A 195 -10.57 -5.16 12.83
C ILE A 195 -11.58 -4.21 12.17
N ILE A 196 -12.55 -4.72 11.42
CA ILE A 196 -13.69 -3.92 10.93
C ILE A 196 -14.48 -3.40 12.12
N LEU A 197 -14.84 -4.27 13.05
CA LEU A 197 -15.59 -3.91 14.25
C LEU A 197 -14.84 -2.87 15.11
N ASP A 198 -13.53 -3.06 15.31
CA ASP A 198 -12.67 -2.12 16.02
C ASP A 198 -12.72 -0.74 15.35
N CYS A 199 -12.56 -0.67 14.01
CA CYS A 199 -12.63 0.57 13.25
C CYS A 199 -14.03 1.21 13.27
N GLU A 200 -15.12 0.44 13.15
CA GLU A 200 -16.50 0.95 13.24
C GLU A 200 -16.77 1.64 14.57
N ARG A 201 -16.29 1.06 15.69
CA ARG A 201 -16.46 1.59 17.04
C ARG A 201 -15.77 2.93 17.24
N VAL A 202 -14.63 3.12 16.61
CA VAL A 202 -13.76 4.28 16.88
C VAL A 202 -13.79 5.36 15.80
N ALA A 203 -14.30 5.10 14.59
CA ALA A 203 -14.25 6.02 13.46
C ALA A 203 -14.86 7.41 13.78
N GLY A 204 -15.97 7.43 14.55
CA GLY A 204 -16.62 8.67 14.98
C GLY A 204 -15.91 9.41 16.14
N GLN A 205 -14.94 8.76 16.78
CA GLN A 205 -14.22 9.28 17.94
C GLN A 205 -12.86 9.86 17.57
N ALA A 206 -12.31 9.48 16.42
CA ALA A 206 -11.01 9.96 15.97
C ALA A 206 -11.03 11.44 15.58
N ARG A 207 -9.86 12.07 15.65
CA ARG A 207 -9.68 13.47 15.25
C ARG A 207 -10.00 13.68 13.77
N ASN A 208 -10.58 14.84 13.44
CA ASN A 208 -10.68 15.28 12.05
C ASN A 208 -9.32 15.70 11.50
N ARG A 209 -8.52 16.39 12.35
CA ARG A 209 -7.18 16.91 12.02
C ARG A 209 -6.36 17.10 13.30
N PHE A 210 -5.07 17.25 13.12
CA PHE A 210 -4.14 17.72 14.14
C PHE A 210 -3.88 19.21 14.01
N SER A 211 -3.01 19.77 14.84
CA SER A 211 -2.71 21.20 14.88
C SER A 211 -2.01 21.71 13.62
N ASN A 212 -1.29 20.84 12.93
CA ASN A 212 -0.57 21.15 11.70
C ASN A 212 -0.88 20.13 10.60
N LYS A 213 -0.52 20.48 9.36
CA LYS A 213 -0.81 19.68 8.18
C LYS A 213 -0.01 18.37 8.15
N ARG A 214 1.27 18.41 8.55
CA ARG A 214 2.13 17.23 8.59
C ARG A 214 1.55 16.15 9.49
N ASP A 215 1.18 16.50 10.70
CA ASP A 215 0.60 15.56 11.65
C ASP A 215 -0.79 15.10 11.19
N SER A 216 -1.58 16.00 10.58
CA SER A 216 -2.89 15.65 10.02
C SER A 216 -2.84 14.63 8.90
N LYS A 217 -1.72 14.53 8.18
CA LYS A 217 -1.48 13.53 7.14
C LYS A 217 -0.61 12.37 7.62
N GLY A 218 0.22 12.60 8.66
CA GLY A 218 1.16 11.62 9.21
C GLY A 218 0.60 10.76 10.33
N MET A 219 -0.57 11.07 10.85
CA MET A 219 -1.25 10.33 11.90
C MET A 219 -2.66 9.96 11.47
N ILE A 220 -3.22 8.90 12.07
CA ILE A 220 -4.56 8.44 11.73
C ILE A 220 -5.63 9.45 12.16
N THR A 221 -6.38 9.93 11.17
CA THR A 221 -7.58 10.76 11.34
C THR A 221 -8.84 9.93 11.06
N ASN A 222 -10.02 10.50 11.33
CA ASN A 222 -11.26 9.81 10.99
C ASN A 222 -11.41 9.57 9.47
N SER A 223 -10.88 10.46 8.60
CA SER A 223 -10.82 10.21 7.16
C SER A 223 -10.04 8.94 6.85
N ALA A 224 -8.89 8.73 7.51
CA ALA A 224 -8.07 7.52 7.33
C ALA A 224 -8.81 6.27 7.80
N ILE A 225 -9.52 6.31 8.94
CA ILE A 225 -10.28 5.15 9.43
C ILE A 225 -11.40 4.78 8.45
N TYR A 226 -12.11 5.76 7.89
CA TYR A 226 -13.12 5.48 6.87
C TYR A 226 -12.52 4.96 5.56
N ALA A 227 -11.32 5.39 5.17
CA ALA A 227 -10.60 4.81 4.03
C ALA A 227 -10.23 3.35 4.28
N MET A 228 -9.75 3.03 5.49
CA MET A 228 -9.46 1.66 5.91
C MET A 228 -10.72 0.79 5.89
N LEU A 229 -11.84 1.29 6.43
CA LEU A 229 -13.11 0.57 6.40
C LEU A 229 -13.57 0.28 4.97
N ALA A 230 -13.43 1.23 4.05
CA ALA A 230 -13.76 1.02 2.64
C ALA A 230 -12.94 -0.13 2.02
N ASP A 231 -11.64 -0.18 2.29
CA ASP A 231 -10.74 -1.23 1.81
C ASP A 231 -11.06 -2.59 2.46
N MET A 232 -11.30 -2.61 3.77
CA MET A 232 -11.64 -3.83 4.52
C MET A 232 -12.97 -4.45 4.09
N TYR A 233 -14.01 -3.63 3.91
CA TYR A 233 -15.30 -4.13 3.41
C TYR A 233 -15.21 -4.64 1.97
N LEU A 234 -14.48 -3.93 1.10
CA LEU A 234 -14.24 -4.37 -0.26
C LEU A 234 -13.47 -5.71 -0.28
N TRP A 235 -12.52 -5.88 0.64
CA TRP A 235 -11.77 -7.13 0.81
C TRP A 235 -12.66 -8.26 1.31
N ARG A 236 -13.47 -8.03 2.36
CA ARG A 236 -14.39 -9.03 2.91
C ARG A 236 -15.45 -9.47 1.90
N GLY A 237 -16.08 -8.52 1.22
CA GLY A 237 -17.02 -8.82 0.15
C GLY A 237 -16.42 -9.66 -0.96
N SER A 238 -15.16 -9.38 -1.34
CA SER A 238 -14.45 -10.17 -2.36
C SER A 238 -14.10 -11.58 -1.91
N LEU A 239 -13.69 -11.77 -0.65
CA LEU A 239 -13.45 -13.11 -0.08
C LEU A 239 -14.73 -13.95 -0.04
N HIS A 240 -15.86 -13.34 0.24
CA HIS A 240 -17.15 -14.03 0.26
C HIS A 240 -17.70 -14.29 -1.14
N GLU A 241 -17.61 -13.31 -2.07
CA GLU A 241 -18.15 -13.44 -3.43
C GLU A 241 -17.50 -14.61 -4.20
N GLY A 242 -16.23 -14.89 -3.93
CA GLY A 242 -15.55 -16.04 -4.51
C GLY A 242 -16.14 -17.40 -4.08
N ARG A 243 -16.88 -17.47 -2.98
CA ARG A 243 -17.33 -18.71 -2.35
C ARG A 243 -18.84 -18.86 -2.31
N TYR A 244 -19.56 -17.76 -2.20
CA TYR A 244 -20.98 -17.73 -1.89
C TYR A 244 -21.74 -16.88 -2.89
N ASP A 245 -23.03 -17.13 -2.99
CA ASP A 245 -23.94 -16.25 -3.73
C ASP A 245 -24.06 -14.90 -3.03
N LYS A 246 -24.25 -13.83 -3.81
CA LYS A 246 -24.37 -12.46 -3.27
C LYS A 246 -25.50 -12.29 -2.26
N SER A 247 -26.52 -13.16 -2.32
CA SER A 247 -27.64 -13.18 -1.39
C SER A 247 -27.39 -14.01 -0.12
N THR A 248 -26.25 -14.69 -0.02
CA THR A 248 -25.93 -15.46 1.18
C THR A 248 -25.83 -14.52 2.38
N THR A 249 -26.48 -14.90 3.48
CA THR A 249 -26.50 -14.13 4.71
C THR A 249 -25.46 -14.64 5.68
N PHE A 250 -24.64 -13.74 6.15
CA PHE A 250 -23.62 -13.97 7.19
C PHE A 250 -24.05 -13.28 8.49
N MET A 251 -23.49 -13.75 9.60
CA MET A 251 -23.73 -13.18 10.92
C MET A 251 -22.47 -12.53 11.46
N THR A 252 -22.61 -11.37 12.04
CA THR A 252 -21.56 -10.64 12.77
C THR A 252 -22.21 -9.95 13.98
N ILE A 253 -21.45 -9.12 14.66
CA ILE A 253 -21.97 -8.19 15.68
C ILE A 253 -21.77 -6.75 15.20
N ASP A 254 -22.70 -5.87 15.54
CA ASP A 254 -22.57 -4.45 15.28
C ASP A 254 -21.60 -3.76 16.28
N LYS A 255 -21.33 -2.48 16.06
CA LYS A 255 -20.46 -1.67 16.94
C LYS A 255 -20.91 -1.64 18.40
N ASP A 256 -22.20 -1.88 18.67
CA ASP A 256 -22.82 -1.85 20.00
C ASP A 256 -22.89 -3.26 20.63
N GLY A 257 -22.42 -4.30 19.91
CA GLY A 257 -22.35 -5.69 20.35
C GLY A 257 -23.60 -6.52 20.06
N ASN A 258 -24.57 -6.00 19.29
CA ASN A 258 -25.78 -6.73 18.94
C ASN A 258 -25.55 -7.62 17.70
N PRO A 259 -26.21 -8.79 17.63
CA PRO A 259 -26.18 -9.61 16.42
C PRO A 259 -26.67 -8.84 15.20
N LYS A 260 -25.89 -8.87 14.12
CA LYS A 260 -26.19 -8.24 12.84
C LYS A 260 -26.00 -9.23 11.72
N SER A 261 -26.97 -9.30 10.82
CA SER A 261 -26.83 -10.04 9.57
C SER A 261 -26.37 -9.10 8.45
N TYR A 262 -25.62 -9.65 7.49
CA TYR A 262 -25.20 -8.93 6.29
C TYR A 262 -25.05 -9.90 5.11
N THR A 263 -25.04 -9.34 3.91
CA THR A 263 -24.79 -10.03 2.65
C THR A 263 -23.53 -9.48 1.99
N ILE A 264 -23.06 -10.12 0.92
CA ILE A 264 -21.95 -9.62 0.11
C ILE A 264 -22.28 -8.25 -0.50
N THR A 265 -23.53 -8.02 -0.87
CA THR A 265 -23.98 -6.71 -1.38
C THR A 265 -23.88 -5.63 -0.29
N ASP A 266 -24.22 -5.96 0.95
CA ASP A 266 -24.09 -5.03 2.08
C ASP A 266 -22.62 -4.65 2.33
N ASP A 267 -21.67 -5.55 2.12
CA ASP A 267 -20.23 -5.23 2.19
C ASP A 267 -19.83 -4.20 1.12
N TYR A 268 -20.31 -4.35 -0.11
CA TYR A 268 -20.01 -3.36 -1.15
C TYR A 268 -20.72 -2.02 -0.89
N ASP A 269 -21.93 -2.03 -0.35
CA ASP A 269 -22.62 -0.81 0.06
C ASP A 269 -21.92 -0.13 1.24
N ALA A 270 -21.42 -0.89 2.21
CA ALA A 270 -20.62 -0.39 3.30
C ALA A 270 -19.27 0.19 2.83
N ALA A 271 -18.63 -0.44 1.84
CA ALA A 271 -17.41 0.09 1.22
C ALA A 271 -17.65 1.43 0.54
N ILE A 272 -18.75 1.57 -0.19
CA ILE A 272 -19.15 2.84 -0.84
C ILE A 272 -19.43 3.93 0.20
N ASP A 273 -20.23 3.61 1.22
CA ASP A 273 -20.56 4.57 2.30
C ASP A 273 -19.32 5.01 3.07
N ALA A 274 -18.43 4.08 3.42
CA ALA A 274 -17.17 4.40 4.08
C ALA A 274 -16.25 5.27 3.20
N ALA A 275 -16.13 4.96 1.91
CA ALA A 275 -15.38 5.77 0.96
C ALA A 275 -15.92 7.21 0.88
N GLN A 276 -17.24 7.38 0.77
CA GLN A 276 -17.88 8.69 0.76
C GLN A 276 -17.64 9.46 2.05
N LYS A 277 -17.71 8.79 3.21
CA LYS A 277 -17.41 9.40 4.51
C LYS A 277 -15.95 9.84 4.59
N SER A 278 -15.00 9.02 4.14
CA SER A 278 -13.59 9.37 4.08
C SER A 278 -13.36 10.64 3.26
N LEU A 279 -13.88 10.68 2.03
CA LEU A 279 -13.72 11.81 1.11
C LEU A 279 -14.36 13.10 1.66
N ARG A 280 -15.54 13.00 2.29
CA ARG A 280 -16.18 14.15 2.94
C ARG A 280 -15.34 14.69 4.11
N ARG A 281 -14.77 13.82 4.94
CA ARG A 281 -13.90 14.21 6.05
C ARG A 281 -12.61 14.85 5.57
N LEU A 282 -12.00 14.29 4.54
CA LEU A 282 -10.82 14.87 3.90
C LEU A 282 -11.13 16.28 3.35
N ALA A 283 -12.26 16.46 2.69
CA ALA A 283 -12.67 17.74 2.16
C ALA A 283 -12.87 18.79 3.27
N ILE A 284 -13.51 18.42 4.39
CA ILE A 284 -13.67 19.30 5.57
C ILE A 284 -12.29 19.68 6.14
N GLN A 285 -11.39 18.70 6.28
CA GLN A 285 -10.02 18.92 6.74
C GLN A 285 -9.30 19.93 5.85
N THR A 286 -9.36 19.74 4.53
CA THR A 286 -8.69 20.61 3.56
C THR A 286 -9.29 22.03 3.56
N GLU A 287 -10.61 22.16 3.69
CA GLU A 287 -11.27 23.46 3.82
C GLU A 287 -10.84 24.19 5.08
N GLU A 288 -10.74 23.50 6.21
CA GLU A 288 -10.27 24.07 7.47
C GLU A 288 -8.80 24.49 7.42
N GLU A 289 -7.94 23.71 6.75
CA GLU A 289 -6.53 24.04 6.53
C GLU A 289 -6.34 25.26 5.62
N ASN A 290 -7.22 25.44 4.64
CA ASN A 290 -7.15 26.50 3.65
C ASN A 290 -7.97 27.76 4.01
N LYS A 291 -8.65 27.81 5.15
CA LYS A 291 -9.43 28.99 5.58
C LYS A 291 -8.63 30.29 5.57
N SER A 292 -7.34 30.22 5.85
CA SER A 292 -6.43 31.37 5.81
C SER A 292 -6.08 31.83 4.40
N SER A 293 -6.21 30.97 3.38
CA SER A 293 -5.87 31.26 1.98
C SER A 293 -7.06 31.71 1.13
N GLY A 294 -8.28 31.69 1.69
CA GLY A 294 -9.50 32.09 0.96
C GLY A 294 -9.96 31.10 -0.12
N LEU A 295 -9.27 29.97 -0.27
CA LEU A 295 -9.66 28.91 -1.20
C LEU A 295 -10.90 28.19 -0.67
N ARG A 296 -11.99 28.24 -1.42
CA ARG A 296 -13.21 27.48 -1.13
C ARG A 296 -13.27 26.27 -2.05
N ILE A 297 -13.36 25.09 -1.46
CA ILE A 297 -13.65 23.86 -2.20
C ILE A 297 -15.17 23.78 -2.34
N ASN A 298 -15.68 24.28 -3.45
CA ASN A 298 -17.12 24.38 -3.69
C ASN A 298 -17.75 23.13 -4.33
N GLN A 299 -17.13 21.93 -4.29
CA GLN A 299 -17.56 20.85 -5.18
C GLN A 299 -17.74 19.50 -4.48
N TYR A 300 -18.70 19.44 -3.56
CA TYR A 300 -19.15 18.15 -2.99
C TYR A 300 -20.15 17.38 -3.86
N GLU A 301 -20.64 17.97 -4.93
CA GLU A 301 -21.72 17.40 -5.73
C GLU A 301 -21.25 16.70 -7.02
N THR A 302 -19.97 16.84 -7.36
CA THR A 302 -19.39 16.16 -8.52
C THR A 302 -18.25 15.22 -8.10
N TRP A 303 -18.02 14.18 -8.86
CA TRP A 303 -16.98 13.17 -8.63
C TRP A 303 -15.52 13.71 -8.61
N SER A 304 -15.33 15.00 -8.68
CA SER A 304 -14.00 15.64 -8.65
C SER A 304 -13.40 15.81 -7.26
N TYR A 305 -14.18 15.73 -6.19
CA TYR A 305 -13.76 15.73 -4.77
C TYR A 305 -12.55 16.61 -4.38
N GLY A 306 -12.14 17.57 -5.21
CA GLY A 306 -10.96 18.40 -4.94
C GLY A 306 -9.63 17.72 -5.28
N LEU A 307 -9.61 16.86 -6.30
CA LEU A 307 -8.38 16.39 -6.91
C LEU A 307 -7.45 17.58 -7.18
N VAL A 308 -6.14 17.37 -6.97
CA VAL A 308 -5.15 18.35 -7.40
C VAL A 308 -5.30 18.53 -8.89
N ASP A 309 -5.75 19.71 -9.28
CA ASP A 309 -6.12 19.97 -10.66
C ASP A 309 -4.94 20.58 -11.40
N CYS A 310 -4.74 20.17 -12.65
CA CYS A 310 -3.82 20.83 -13.53
C CYS A 310 -4.23 22.27 -13.90
N ASP A 311 -5.50 22.67 -13.72
CA ASP A 311 -5.94 24.05 -13.95
C ASP A 311 -5.45 25.07 -12.90
N MET A 312 -5.04 24.65 -11.71
CA MET A 312 -4.46 25.57 -10.71
C MET A 312 -3.18 26.27 -11.20
N ILE A 313 -2.62 25.82 -12.30
CA ILE A 313 -1.31 26.18 -12.81
C ILE A 313 -1.39 26.96 -14.12
N LYS A 314 -2.56 27.07 -14.73
CA LYS A 314 -2.76 27.81 -15.97
C LYS A 314 -2.32 29.27 -15.87
N ASN A 315 -2.45 29.86 -14.69
CA ASN A 315 -2.02 31.28 -14.46
C ASN A 315 -0.50 31.42 -14.42
N ASP A 316 0.25 30.39 -14.06
CA ASP A 316 1.72 30.41 -14.02
C ASP A 316 2.31 30.10 -15.41
N PHE A 317 1.58 29.40 -16.26
CA PHE A 317 2.02 29.10 -17.64
C PHE A 317 2.02 30.32 -18.55
N ASP A 318 1.09 31.25 -18.34
CA ASP A 318 1.01 32.54 -19.12
C ASP A 318 2.00 33.60 -18.62
N ASN A 319 2.56 33.41 -17.42
CA ASN A 319 3.39 34.42 -16.77
C ASN A 319 4.89 34.16 -16.82
N ALA A 320 5.41 33.50 -17.74
CA ALA A 320 6.85 33.41 -17.94
C ALA A 320 7.46 32.04 -17.71
N TYR A 321 8.18 31.59 -18.70
CA TYR A 321 9.45 30.83 -18.58
C TYR A 321 9.62 29.86 -17.42
N GLN A 322 8.57 29.46 -16.76
CA GLN A 322 8.67 28.42 -15.72
C GLN A 322 8.54 27.03 -16.32
N SER A 323 9.44 26.23 -15.91
CA SER A 323 9.92 24.99 -16.48
C SER A 323 9.06 23.77 -16.17
N THR A 324 7.82 23.89 -15.70
CA THR A 324 7.02 22.75 -15.26
C THR A 324 5.68 22.67 -15.99
N THR A 325 5.31 21.46 -16.43
CA THR A 325 3.95 21.21 -16.91
C THR A 325 2.99 20.97 -15.73
N PRO A 326 1.72 21.27 -15.90
CA PRO A 326 0.69 21.03 -14.87
C PRO A 326 0.68 19.62 -14.29
N ALA A 327 0.91 18.64 -15.11
CA ALA A 327 0.94 17.23 -14.67
C ALA A 327 2.13 16.90 -13.77
N LEU A 328 3.29 17.50 -14.06
CA LEU A 328 4.48 17.34 -13.24
C LEU A 328 4.32 18.03 -11.89
N GLU A 329 3.61 19.15 -11.85
CA GLU A 329 3.34 19.83 -10.60
C GLU A 329 2.38 19.06 -9.71
N ALA A 330 1.31 18.47 -10.24
CA ALA A 330 0.43 17.59 -9.48
C ALA A 330 1.22 16.43 -8.84
N GLN A 331 2.13 15.81 -9.60
CA GLN A 331 3.02 14.78 -9.05
C GLN A 331 3.95 15.34 -7.97
N THR A 332 4.59 16.48 -8.22
CA THR A 332 5.49 17.12 -7.26
C THR A 332 4.75 17.43 -5.96
N LEU A 333 3.55 17.98 -6.04
CA LEU A 333 2.74 18.26 -4.85
C LEU A 333 2.33 17.01 -4.09
N ILE A 334 2.00 15.93 -4.79
CA ILE A 334 1.51 14.70 -4.16
C ILE A 334 2.66 13.87 -3.60
N PHE A 335 3.74 13.66 -4.36
CA PHE A 335 4.77 12.67 -4.04
C PHE A 335 6.12 13.24 -3.60
N ASP A 336 6.49 14.44 -4.06
CA ASP A 336 7.75 15.07 -3.68
C ASP A 336 7.58 15.98 -2.48
N THR A 337 6.68 16.96 -2.55
CA THR A 337 6.37 17.83 -1.41
C THR A 337 5.66 17.07 -0.30
N GLY A 338 4.80 16.12 -0.64
CA GLY A 338 4.00 15.34 0.29
C GLY A 338 2.93 16.15 1.02
N ASN A 339 2.18 15.48 1.88
CA ASN A 339 1.11 16.10 2.68
C ASN A 339 0.13 16.93 1.84
N SER A 340 -0.16 16.46 0.63
CA SER A 340 -1.02 17.15 -0.32
C SER A 340 -2.49 17.15 0.14
N GLN A 341 -3.34 17.91 -0.57
CA GLN A 341 -4.78 17.86 -0.32
C GLN A 341 -5.40 16.50 -0.69
N GLU A 342 -4.77 15.73 -1.56
CA GLU A 342 -5.20 14.36 -1.88
C GLU A 342 -4.79 13.33 -0.83
N SER A 343 -3.80 13.64 -0.01
CA SER A 343 -3.29 12.72 0.99
C SER A 343 -4.27 12.55 2.14
N ILE A 344 -4.51 11.28 2.51
CA ILE A 344 -5.33 10.90 3.66
C ILE A 344 -4.43 10.44 4.80
N PHE A 345 -3.49 9.55 4.49
CA PHE A 345 -2.50 9.06 5.45
C PHE A 345 -1.18 8.75 4.75
N GLU A 346 -0.09 9.31 5.27
CA GLU A 346 1.29 9.14 4.78
C GLU A 346 2.24 8.77 5.91
N LEU A 347 3.16 7.86 5.67
CA LEU A 347 4.32 7.66 6.53
C LEU A 347 5.31 8.79 6.28
N GLN A 348 5.70 9.49 7.35
CA GLN A 348 6.50 10.71 7.29
C GLN A 348 7.98 10.40 7.38
N TYR A 349 8.77 11.02 6.51
CA TYR A 349 10.22 10.92 6.51
C TYR A 349 10.85 12.31 6.54
N SER A 350 12.00 12.45 7.18
CA SER A 350 12.72 13.70 7.20
C SER A 350 14.18 13.51 7.56
N LEU A 351 15.03 14.42 7.06
CA LEU A 351 16.44 14.48 7.43
C LEU A 351 16.61 14.82 8.92
N SER A 352 15.78 15.71 9.46
CA SER A 352 15.86 16.13 10.87
C SER A 352 15.61 14.98 11.84
N ASP A 353 14.76 14.02 11.46
CA ASP A 353 14.44 12.85 12.29
C ASP A 353 15.40 11.66 12.02
N ASN A 354 16.36 11.85 11.13
CA ASN A 354 17.26 10.80 10.62
C ASN A 354 16.47 9.54 10.19
N LEU A 355 15.38 9.76 9.48
CA LEU A 355 14.49 8.72 8.98
C LEU A 355 14.33 8.88 7.48
N GLY A 356 15.00 8.01 6.72
CA GLY A 356 14.96 7.98 5.27
C GLY A 356 13.99 6.94 4.72
N ASN A 357 13.41 7.21 3.56
CA ASN A 357 12.62 6.27 2.78
C ASN A 357 13.51 5.56 1.76
N GLY A 358 14.16 4.48 2.18
CA GLY A 358 15.11 3.74 1.32
C GLY A 358 14.46 3.08 0.11
N ILE A 359 13.14 2.79 0.16
CA ILE A 359 12.44 2.08 -0.92
C ILE A 359 12.34 2.92 -2.20
N VAL A 360 12.29 4.24 -2.05
CA VAL A 360 12.18 5.19 -3.17
C VAL A 360 13.36 5.05 -4.14
N ASN A 361 14.55 4.80 -3.62
CA ASN A 361 15.75 4.67 -4.45
C ASN A 361 16.02 3.22 -4.88
N SER A 362 15.63 2.24 -4.07
CA SER A 362 15.91 0.83 -4.38
C SER A 362 14.91 0.20 -5.35
N LEU A 363 13.63 0.55 -5.24
CA LEU A 363 12.58 -0.02 -6.11
C LEU A 363 12.02 0.99 -7.12
N TYR A 364 11.86 2.26 -6.72
CA TYR A 364 11.16 3.29 -7.48
C TYR A 364 12.07 4.45 -7.87
N GLY A 365 13.29 4.13 -8.20
CA GLY A 365 14.27 5.11 -8.62
C GLY A 365 14.44 5.13 -10.12
N PHE A 366 15.45 5.87 -10.53
CA PHE A 366 15.83 6.10 -11.90
C PHE A 366 17.19 5.45 -12.20
N SER A 367 17.30 4.79 -13.34
CA SER A 367 18.54 4.25 -13.88
C SER A 367 19.18 3.06 -13.16
N ASN A 368 20.51 3.08 -13.03
CA ASN A 368 21.34 1.93 -12.67
C ASN A 368 21.28 1.53 -11.18
N SER A 369 20.56 2.26 -10.36
CA SER A 369 20.43 1.99 -8.92
C SER A 369 19.12 1.32 -8.53
N THR A 370 18.13 1.28 -9.43
CA THR A 370 16.85 0.63 -9.12
C THR A 370 16.84 -0.81 -9.62
N HIS A 371 16.43 -1.73 -8.75
CA HIS A 371 16.44 -3.17 -9.04
C HIS A 371 15.39 -3.58 -10.06
N LEU A 372 14.32 -2.80 -10.22
CA LEU A 372 13.18 -3.14 -11.06
C LEU A 372 12.95 -2.09 -12.16
N ALA A 373 12.47 -2.57 -13.29
CA ALA A 373 11.89 -1.75 -14.33
C ALA A 373 10.37 -1.97 -14.38
N VAL A 374 9.63 -1.00 -14.90
CA VAL A 374 8.19 -1.13 -15.12
C VAL A 374 7.96 -1.98 -16.37
N ASN A 375 6.97 -2.86 -16.31
CA ASN A 375 6.56 -3.69 -17.46
C ASN A 375 5.97 -2.83 -18.57
N LYS A 376 6.82 -2.44 -19.52
CA LYS A 376 6.47 -1.57 -20.64
C LYS A 376 5.29 -2.11 -21.45
N ASP A 377 5.25 -3.41 -21.72
CA ASP A 377 4.20 -4.01 -22.56
C ASP A 377 2.81 -3.92 -21.87
N ALA A 378 2.77 -4.11 -20.56
CA ALA A 378 1.54 -3.94 -19.80
C ALA A 378 1.05 -2.48 -19.84
N PHE A 379 1.97 -1.52 -19.71
CA PHE A 379 1.60 -0.10 -19.68
C PHE A 379 1.35 0.49 -21.06
N ASP A 380 2.09 0.11 -22.11
CA ASP A 380 1.81 0.56 -23.48
C ASP A 380 0.40 0.14 -23.94
N ALA A 381 -0.07 -1.02 -23.51
CA ALA A 381 -1.43 -1.47 -23.79
C ALA A 381 -2.50 -0.61 -23.06
N LEU A 382 -2.16 0.00 -21.95
CA LEU A 382 -3.06 0.84 -21.14
C LEU A 382 -3.07 2.30 -21.64
N TYR A 383 -1.95 2.81 -22.13
CA TYR A 383 -1.78 4.20 -22.58
C TYR A 383 -2.01 4.37 -24.09
N ASN A 384 -3.02 3.83 -24.66
CA ASN A 384 -3.46 3.95 -26.04
C ASN A 384 -2.62 4.85 -26.96
N GLY A 385 -1.67 4.27 -27.68
CA GLY A 385 -0.91 4.98 -28.70
C GLY A 385 0.58 5.17 -28.43
N GLY A 386 1.07 4.78 -27.26
CA GLY A 386 2.49 4.87 -26.94
C GLY A 386 3.06 6.29 -27.00
N ILE A 387 4.29 6.42 -26.56
CA ILE A 387 5.05 7.69 -26.55
C ILE A 387 5.39 8.18 -27.96
N THR A 388 5.20 7.37 -28.97
CA THR A 388 5.63 7.63 -30.34
C THR A 388 4.72 8.55 -31.15
N GLY A 389 4.00 9.45 -30.51
CA GLY A 389 3.58 10.74 -31.06
C GLY A 389 2.79 10.83 -32.36
N THR A 390 2.35 9.71 -32.94
CA THR A 390 1.52 9.69 -34.13
C THR A 390 0.09 9.23 -33.85
N GLY A 391 -0.34 9.38 -32.60
CA GLY A 391 -1.72 9.11 -32.22
C GLY A 391 -2.66 10.03 -32.99
N GLY A 392 -3.67 9.47 -33.65
CA GLY A 392 -4.63 10.19 -34.48
C GLY A 392 -5.50 11.20 -33.75
N ASP A 393 -5.27 11.47 -32.48
CA ASP A 393 -6.09 12.31 -31.60
C ASP A 393 -5.45 13.68 -31.28
N GLY A 394 -4.65 14.21 -32.18
CA GLY A 394 -4.22 15.61 -32.09
C GLY A 394 -3.19 15.92 -30.99
N GLY A 395 -2.43 14.92 -30.50
CA GLY A 395 -1.32 15.16 -29.57
C GLY A 395 -1.72 15.18 -28.08
N MET A 396 -2.74 14.45 -27.72
CA MET A 396 -3.23 14.34 -26.34
C MET A 396 -2.68 13.10 -25.65
N TRP A 397 -2.22 13.25 -24.41
CA TRP A 397 -1.49 12.21 -23.70
C TRP A 397 -1.95 12.08 -22.26
N ASP A 398 -1.85 10.86 -21.72
CA ASP A 398 -1.94 10.64 -20.29
C ASP A 398 -0.59 11.05 -19.65
N SER A 399 -0.60 12.14 -18.90
CA SER A 399 0.60 12.73 -18.29
C SER A 399 1.26 11.82 -17.27
N ARG A 400 0.54 10.82 -16.75
CA ARG A 400 1.08 9.87 -15.77
C ARG A 400 2.16 8.98 -16.37
N ILE A 401 2.16 8.78 -17.69
CA ILE A 401 3.23 8.04 -18.35
C ILE A 401 4.57 8.77 -18.23
N TRP A 402 4.55 10.09 -18.24
CA TRP A 402 5.77 10.90 -18.15
C TRP A 402 6.40 10.91 -16.77
N VAL A 403 5.57 10.82 -15.75
CA VAL A 403 5.95 11.02 -14.36
C VAL A 403 5.88 9.74 -13.54
N GLY A 404 5.11 8.76 -13.98
CA GLY A 404 4.92 7.50 -13.25
C GLY A 404 5.78 6.34 -13.73
N CYS A 405 6.07 6.26 -15.02
CA CYS A 405 6.69 5.06 -15.57
C CYS A 405 7.71 5.30 -16.69
N GLN A 406 8.24 6.53 -16.84
CA GLN A 406 9.14 6.82 -17.94
C GLN A 406 10.60 6.93 -17.53
N ASN A 407 11.47 6.59 -18.47
CA ASN A 407 12.89 6.82 -18.43
C ASN A 407 13.22 8.22 -19.01
N LYS A 408 14.42 8.70 -18.73
CA LYS A 408 14.97 9.98 -19.20
C LYS A 408 14.62 10.25 -20.66
N LEU A 409 13.86 11.29 -20.93
CA LEU A 409 13.72 11.84 -22.25
C LEU A 409 15.04 12.52 -22.64
N VAL A 410 15.77 11.91 -23.53
CA VAL A 410 16.92 12.53 -24.18
C VAL A 410 16.48 12.91 -25.57
N THR A 411 16.30 14.19 -25.84
CA THR A 411 16.29 14.67 -27.21
C THR A 411 17.73 14.67 -27.68
N SER A 412 18.04 13.81 -28.65
CA SER A 412 19.33 13.92 -29.34
C SER A 412 19.40 15.29 -30.03
N SER A 413 20.42 16.04 -29.70
CA SER A 413 20.74 17.31 -30.34
C SER A 413 20.69 17.21 -31.85
N ALA A 414 20.09 18.21 -32.48
CA ALA A 414 20.23 18.58 -33.87
C ALA A 414 19.58 17.64 -34.92
N SER A 415 18.33 17.73 -35.11
CA SER A 415 17.67 17.63 -36.43
C SER A 415 16.46 16.70 -36.58
N SER A 416 15.92 16.13 -35.57
CA SER A 416 14.59 15.51 -35.70
C SER A 416 13.81 15.53 -34.39
N SER A 417 12.60 15.99 -34.51
CA SER A 417 11.51 16.02 -33.51
C SER A 417 11.06 14.63 -33.00
N ALA A 418 11.98 13.73 -32.80
CA ALA A 418 11.69 12.41 -32.27
C ALA A 418 12.26 12.31 -30.86
N VAL A 419 11.40 12.47 -29.86
CA VAL A 419 11.64 11.97 -28.53
C VAL A 419 11.92 10.48 -28.64
N GLN A 420 13.17 10.07 -28.48
CA GLN A 420 13.49 8.65 -28.46
C GLN A 420 13.02 8.07 -27.12
N ALA A 421 11.95 7.30 -27.15
CA ALA A 421 11.57 6.44 -26.04
C ALA A 421 12.72 5.47 -25.78
N GLN A 422 13.26 5.48 -24.57
CA GLN A 422 14.22 4.44 -24.17
C GLN A 422 13.50 3.10 -23.99
N SER A 423 14.24 2.01 -24.09
CA SER A 423 13.72 0.65 -24.10
C SER A 423 13.02 0.23 -22.79
N ASN A 424 13.34 0.88 -21.67
CA ASN A 424 12.83 0.52 -20.35
C ASN A 424 12.08 1.67 -19.69
N TYR A 425 11.00 1.34 -18.99
CA TYR A 425 10.27 2.26 -18.12
C TYR A 425 10.70 2.07 -16.67
N TYR A 426 10.70 3.15 -15.89
CA TYR A 426 11.01 3.14 -14.46
C TYR A 426 9.93 3.89 -13.69
N CYS A 427 9.61 3.45 -12.50
CA CYS A 427 8.71 4.17 -11.62
C CYS A 427 9.47 5.35 -11.00
N ILE A 428 9.22 6.55 -11.49
CA ILE A 428 9.87 7.80 -11.07
C ILE A 428 8.96 8.71 -10.27
N LYS A 429 7.88 8.16 -9.77
CA LYS A 429 6.81 8.88 -9.10
C LYS A 429 7.27 9.70 -7.90
N TYR A 430 8.28 9.20 -7.20
CA TYR A 430 8.88 9.83 -6.01
C TYR A 430 10.12 10.68 -6.33
N GLN A 431 10.38 10.96 -7.60
CA GLN A 431 11.50 11.80 -8.03
C GLN A 431 10.98 13.20 -8.32
N SER A 432 11.76 14.23 -7.99
CA SER A 432 11.42 15.61 -8.35
C SER A 432 11.76 15.87 -9.81
N PRO A 433 10.75 16.00 -10.70
CA PRO A 433 11.01 16.24 -12.11
C PRO A 433 11.27 17.71 -12.39
N THR A 434 12.26 18.00 -13.23
CA THR A 434 12.51 19.33 -13.79
C THR A 434 12.47 19.25 -15.30
N LEU A 435 11.58 20.01 -15.94
CA LEU A 435 11.52 20.09 -17.39
C LEU A 435 12.55 21.06 -17.92
N VAL A 436 13.33 20.59 -18.89
CA VAL A 436 14.19 21.45 -19.69
C VAL A 436 13.47 21.71 -21.01
N MET A 437 13.10 22.95 -21.26
CA MET A 437 12.41 23.39 -22.47
C MET A 437 13.39 23.94 -23.49
N ASP A 438 13.10 23.81 -24.79
CA ASP A 438 13.87 24.47 -25.84
C ASP A 438 13.64 25.99 -25.78
N GLY A 439 14.72 26.75 -25.82
CA GLY A 439 14.72 28.21 -25.56
C GLY A 439 14.16 29.08 -26.67
N THR A 440 13.54 28.57 -27.71
CA THR A 440 12.95 29.35 -28.79
C THR A 440 11.45 29.57 -28.56
N ASN A 441 11.05 30.84 -28.54
CA ASN A 441 9.71 31.34 -28.21
C ASN A 441 8.56 30.86 -29.12
N THR A 442 8.80 30.04 -30.13
CA THR A 442 7.79 29.73 -31.16
C THR A 442 7.41 28.26 -31.24
N SER A 443 8.17 27.37 -30.61
CA SER A 443 7.82 25.94 -30.47
C SER A 443 8.32 25.48 -29.10
N ARG A 444 7.43 25.42 -28.13
CA ARG A 444 7.71 24.93 -26.79
C ARG A 444 7.76 23.40 -26.84
N GLU A 445 8.92 22.84 -27.09
CA GLU A 445 9.13 21.39 -27.04
C GLU A 445 9.90 21.03 -25.76
N ILE A 446 9.46 19.97 -25.09
CA ILE A 446 10.20 19.40 -23.96
C ILE A 446 11.49 18.81 -24.50
N LYS A 447 12.62 19.41 -24.14
CA LYS A 447 13.94 18.96 -24.54
C LYS A 447 14.46 17.81 -23.70
N ALA A 448 14.23 17.88 -22.40
CA ALA A 448 14.59 16.82 -21.45
C ALA A 448 13.74 16.92 -20.19
N VAL A 449 13.62 15.81 -19.48
CA VAL A 449 13.15 15.80 -18.08
C VAL A 449 14.33 15.35 -17.23
N GLU A 450 14.75 16.21 -16.32
CA GLU A 450 15.77 15.89 -15.34
C GLU A 450 15.09 15.53 -14.04
N TYR A 451 15.63 14.56 -13.31
CA TYR A 451 15.08 14.09 -12.05
C TYR A 451 16.12 14.22 -10.94
N SER A 452 15.68 14.69 -9.78
CA SER A 452 16.45 14.63 -8.56
C SER A 452 15.78 13.68 -7.58
N SER A 453 16.57 12.81 -6.95
CA SER A 453 16.07 11.92 -5.91
C SER A 453 16.33 12.52 -4.54
N THR A 454 15.33 12.45 -3.66
CA THR A 454 15.52 12.62 -2.24
C THR A 454 15.13 11.32 -1.54
N SER A 455 15.83 10.98 -0.46
CA SER A 455 15.47 9.80 0.33
C SER A 455 14.44 10.10 1.42
N TYR A 456 13.73 11.23 1.30
CA TYR A 456 12.83 11.72 2.35
C TYR A 456 11.40 11.94 1.88
N ASN A 457 11.06 11.46 0.69
CA ASN A 457 9.69 11.50 0.20
C ASN A 457 8.79 10.63 1.08
N ASN A 458 7.63 11.17 1.43
CA ASN A 458 6.65 10.42 2.21
C ASN A 458 6.11 9.21 1.44
N TRP A 459 5.73 8.17 2.18
CA TRP A 459 5.06 7.01 1.60
C TRP A 459 3.56 7.12 1.83
N ILE A 460 2.79 7.20 0.75
CA ILE A 460 1.34 7.32 0.83
C ILE A 460 0.71 5.96 1.11
N VAL A 461 0.02 5.86 2.25
CA VAL A 461 -0.75 4.67 2.60
C VAL A 461 -2.16 4.73 2.01
N TYR A 462 -2.84 5.88 2.14
CA TYR A 462 -4.13 6.16 1.52
C TYR A 462 -4.17 7.58 0.98
N ARG A 463 -4.75 7.74 -0.20
CA ARG A 463 -5.03 9.04 -0.81
C ARG A 463 -6.39 9.05 -1.50
N MET A 464 -6.85 10.23 -1.86
CA MET A 464 -8.18 10.49 -2.42
C MET A 464 -8.51 9.56 -3.58
N THR A 465 -7.63 9.44 -4.57
CA THR A 465 -7.89 8.63 -5.77
C THR A 465 -7.93 7.14 -5.48
N ASP A 466 -7.16 6.64 -4.51
CA ASP A 466 -7.26 5.24 -4.06
C ASP A 466 -8.66 4.97 -3.49
N VAL A 467 -9.14 5.83 -2.60
CA VAL A 467 -10.49 5.71 -2.01
C VAL A 467 -11.59 5.84 -3.08
N MET A 468 -11.43 6.76 -4.03
CA MET A 468 -12.35 6.88 -5.17
C MET A 468 -12.38 5.60 -6.00
N LEU A 469 -11.22 4.98 -6.26
CA LEU A 469 -11.13 3.75 -7.04
C LEU A 469 -11.60 2.52 -6.26
N MET A 470 -11.47 2.47 -4.93
CA MET A 470 -12.15 1.46 -4.11
C MET A 470 -13.67 1.56 -4.23
N MET A 471 -14.20 2.78 -4.16
CA MET A 471 -15.63 3.04 -4.37
C MET A 471 -16.07 2.63 -5.78
N ALA A 472 -15.27 2.93 -6.80
CA ALA A 472 -15.55 2.50 -8.17
C ALA A 472 -15.55 0.97 -8.31
N GLU A 473 -14.63 0.28 -7.64
CA GLU A 473 -14.58 -1.18 -7.63
C GLU A 473 -15.81 -1.79 -6.95
N ALA A 474 -16.24 -1.25 -5.81
CA ALA A 474 -17.46 -1.69 -5.14
C ALA A 474 -18.70 -1.51 -6.04
N TYR A 475 -18.83 -0.37 -6.72
CA TYR A 475 -19.88 -0.18 -7.73
C TYR A 475 -19.78 -1.18 -8.88
N ALA A 476 -18.58 -1.45 -9.38
CA ALA A 476 -18.38 -2.43 -10.44
C ALA A 476 -18.76 -3.86 -10.01
N CYS A 477 -18.47 -4.23 -8.77
CA CYS A 477 -18.88 -5.51 -8.18
C CYS A 477 -20.40 -5.63 -8.08
N LYS A 478 -21.08 -4.56 -7.66
CA LYS A 478 -22.56 -4.52 -7.62
C LYS A 478 -23.18 -4.60 -9.02
N ALA A 479 -22.61 -3.88 -9.97
CA ALA A 479 -23.08 -3.86 -11.36
C ALA A 479 -22.96 -5.24 -12.03
N GLY A 480 -21.89 -5.99 -11.74
CA GLY A 480 -21.59 -7.25 -12.40
C GLY A 480 -21.50 -7.08 -13.93
N SER A 481 -22.35 -7.77 -14.68
CA SER A 481 -22.44 -7.68 -16.14
C SER A 481 -23.46 -6.65 -16.66
N ASN A 482 -24.20 -5.98 -15.76
CA ASN A 482 -25.26 -5.07 -16.14
C ASN A 482 -24.73 -3.67 -16.50
N LYS A 483 -24.45 -3.44 -17.78
CA LYS A 483 -23.93 -2.17 -18.30
C LYS A 483 -24.92 -0.99 -18.24
N THR A 484 -26.21 -1.24 -18.02
CA THR A 484 -27.24 -0.19 -17.93
C THR A 484 -27.49 0.26 -16.50
N SER A 485 -26.96 -0.45 -15.51
CA SER A 485 -27.17 -0.12 -14.10
C SER A 485 -26.51 1.23 -13.74
N GLN A 486 -27.08 1.88 -12.73
CA GLN A 486 -26.48 3.10 -12.20
C GLN A 486 -25.09 2.82 -11.58
N ASP A 487 -24.90 1.64 -10.97
CA ASP A 487 -23.61 1.24 -10.40
C ASP A 487 -22.52 1.13 -11.49
N TYR A 488 -22.84 0.56 -12.67
CA TYR A 488 -21.91 0.57 -13.81
C TYR A 488 -21.52 1.99 -14.23
N LYS A 489 -22.50 2.88 -14.34
CA LYS A 489 -22.25 4.28 -14.70
C LYS A 489 -21.40 4.99 -13.65
N ASN A 490 -21.69 4.78 -12.36
CA ASN A 490 -20.92 5.36 -11.26
C ASN A 490 -19.46 4.91 -11.29
N ALA A 491 -19.19 3.61 -11.44
CA ALA A 491 -17.84 3.09 -11.58
C ALA A 491 -17.08 3.76 -12.73
N LYS A 492 -17.73 3.88 -13.90
CA LYS A 492 -17.17 4.52 -15.08
C LYS A 492 -16.92 6.02 -14.87
N TYR A 493 -17.83 6.74 -14.24
CA TYR A 493 -17.69 8.17 -13.98
C TYR A 493 -16.51 8.48 -13.07
N ILE A 494 -16.29 7.67 -12.03
CA ILE A 494 -15.16 7.84 -11.13
C ILE A 494 -13.84 7.62 -11.87
N CYS A 495 -13.72 6.53 -12.64
CA CYS A 495 -12.53 6.29 -13.45
C CYS A 495 -12.27 7.42 -14.45
N ASN A 496 -13.34 7.93 -15.11
CA ASN A 496 -13.20 9.05 -16.04
C ASN A 496 -12.77 10.35 -15.34
N ALA A 497 -13.21 10.62 -14.12
CA ALA A 497 -12.81 11.80 -13.37
C ALA A 497 -11.31 11.79 -13.07
N ILE A 498 -10.78 10.64 -12.64
CA ILE A 498 -9.36 10.46 -12.33
C ILE A 498 -8.53 10.53 -13.63
N HIS A 499 -8.95 9.81 -14.65
CA HIS A 499 -8.26 9.81 -15.94
C HIS A 499 -8.19 11.22 -16.55
N ARG A 500 -9.29 11.97 -16.52
CA ARG A 500 -9.39 13.32 -17.05
C ARG A 500 -8.47 14.32 -16.37
N ARG A 501 -8.22 14.18 -15.07
CA ARG A 501 -7.21 14.98 -14.37
C ARG A 501 -5.83 14.89 -15.03
N SER A 502 -5.48 13.71 -15.52
CA SER A 502 -4.15 13.40 -16.05
C SER A 502 -4.05 13.55 -17.57
N PHE A 503 -5.16 13.80 -18.24
CA PHE A 503 -5.19 13.89 -19.69
C PHE A 503 -5.08 15.33 -20.15
N CYS A 504 -3.96 15.68 -20.76
CA CYS A 504 -3.65 17.04 -21.19
C CYS A 504 -3.01 17.06 -22.58
N ASN A 505 -3.03 18.22 -23.22
CA ASN A 505 -2.30 18.47 -24.45
C ASN A 505 -0.81 18.60 -24.12
N TYR A 506 0.02 17.81 -24.78
CA TYR A 506 1.47 17.79 -24.53
C TYR A 506 2.18 19.11 -24.95
N ARG A 507 1.55 19.91 -25.82
CA ARG A 507 2.18 21.14 -26.35
C ARG A 507 2.04 22.35 -25.43
N ASP A 508 0.91 22.49 -24.78
CA ASP A 508 0.56 23.67 -23.99
C ASP A 508 0.00 23.36 -22.61
N GLY A 509 -0.08 22.08 -22.23
CA GLY A 509 -0.64 21.66 -20.95
C GLY A 509 -2.14 21.95 -20.80
N SER A 510 -2.83 22.39 -21.88
CA SER A 510 -4.24 22.71 -21.80
C SER A 510 -5.07 21.46 -21.57
N LYS A 511 -6.09 21.57 -20.71
CA LYS A 511 -7.12 20.54 -20.55
C LYS A 511 -7.93 20.38 -21.83
N ILE A 512 -8.41 19.18 -22.03
CA ILE A 512 -9.46 18.91 -23.00
C ILE A 512 -10.73 19.61 -22.54
N PRO A 513 -11.26 20.60 -23.29
CA PRO A 513 -12.54 21.20 -22.95
C PRO A 513 -13.63 20.12 -23.03
N ASN A 514 -14.47 20.04 -22.02
CA ASN A 514 -15.78 19.36 -22.06
C ASN A 514 -15.81 17.84 -22.30
N ALA A 515 -14.91 17.07 -21.73
CA ALA A 515 -15.29 15.70 -21.43
C ALA A 515 -16.33 15.75 -20.30
N ASP A 516 -17.60 15.86 -20.67
CA ASP A 516 -18.70 15.95 -19.72
C ASP A 516 -18.68 14.75 -18.79
N ALA A 517 -18.59 14.97 -17.47
CA ALA A 517 -18.57 13.90 -16.49
C ALA A 517 -19.86 13.05 -16.52
N THR A 518 -20.90 13.61 -17.15
CA THR A 518 -22.21 12.99 -17.31
C THR A 518 -22.37 12.26 -18.63
N SER A 519 -21.45 12.41 -19.62
CA SER A 519 -21.62 11.72 -20.89
C SER A 519 -21.37 10.22 -20.72
N ASP A 520 -22.32 9.43 -21.16
CA ASP A 520 -22.30 7.97 -21.14
C ASP A 520 -21.28 7.34 -22.11
N GLY A 521 -20.34 8.14 -22.62
CA GLY A 521 -19.34 7.69 -23.58
C GLY A 521 -19.81 7.58 -25.01
N THR A 522 -21.01 8.04 -25.33
CA THR A 522 -21.53 8.02 -26.70
C THR A 522 -20.90 9.09 -27.59
N ASN A 523 -20.27 10.10 -27.02
CA ASN A 523 -19.58 11.16 -27.75
C ASN A 523 -18.06 10.98 -27.75
N GLY A 524 -17.52 9.94 -28.37
CA GLY A 524 -16.13 9.83 -28.86
C GLY A 524 -14.94 10.13 -27.93
N ASN A 525 -15.14 10.82 -26.83
CA ASN A 525 -14.09 11.37 -25.96
C ASN A 525 -13.95 10.63 -24.61
N THR A 526 -14.44 9.41 -24.50
CA THR A 526 -14.29 8.59 -23.30
C THR A 526 -13.11 7.65 -23.43
N TYR A 527 -11.99 8.07 -22.91
CA TYR A 527 -10.71 7.37 -23.01
C TYR A 527 -10.67 6.03 -22.24
N VAL A 528 -11.43 5.90 -21.17
CA VAL A 528 -11.52 4.66 -20.38
C VAL A 528 -12.16 3.51 -21.15
N GLY A 529 -12.98 3.79 -22.18
CA GLY A 529 -13.65 2.77 -22.99
C GLY A 529 -12.80 2.14 -24.10
N THR A 530 -11.66 2.74 -24.47
CA THR A 530 -10.83 2.27 -25.59
C THR A 530 -9.66 1.39 -25.15
N ARG A 531 -9.37 1.31 -23.86
CA ARG A 531 -8.37 0.38 -23.35
C ARG A 531 -8.80 -1.04 -23.63
N LYS A 532 -7.88 -1.85 -24.18
CA LYS A 532 -8.15 -3.26 -24.46
C LYS A 532 -8.79 -3.94 -23.27
N THR A 533 -10.08 -4.12 -23.33
CA THR A 533 -10.75 -5.12 -22.53
C THR A 533 -10.30 -6.45 -23.12
N THR A 534 -9.44 -7.15 -22.45
CA THR A 534 -9.12 -8.51 -22.87
C THR A 534 -10.42 -9.29 -22.86
N THR A 535 -10.65 -10.02 -23.91
CA THR A 535 -11.87 -10.83 -24.13
C THR A 535 -11.99 -12.03 -23.17
N GLY A 536 -11.27 -12.02 -22.05
CA GLY A 536 -11.37 -12.99 -20.97
C GLY A 536 -12.74 -12.91 -20.29
N LYS A 537 -13.53 -13.94 -20.46
CA LYS A 537 -14.96 -14.03 -20.12
C LYS A 537 -15.31 -14.04 -18.62
N THR A 538 -14.37 -13.81 -17.72
CA THR A 538 -14.56 -14.05 -16.27
C THR A 538 -14.71 -12.78 -15.42
N VAL A 539 -14.32 -11.61 -15.94
CA VAL A 539 -14.40 -10.34 -15.21
C VAL A 539 -15.28 -9.35 -15.95
N GLY A 540 -16.23 -8.74 -15.25
CA GLY A 540 -17.10 -7.72 -15.84
C GLY A 540 -16.30 -6.53 -16.37
N GLU A 541 -16.79 -5.89 -17.45
CA GLU A 541 -16.11 -4.76 -18.09
C GLU A 541 -15.83 -3.60 -17.11
N ALA A 542 -16.80 -3.27 -16.23
CA ALA A 542 -16.59 -2.24 -15.22
C ALA A 542 -15.43 -2.56 -14.28
N THR A 543 -15.35 -3.81 -13.82
CA THR A 543 -14.24 -4.25 -12.96
C THR A 543 -12.90 -4.10 -13.68
N GLN A 544 -12.85 -4.48 -14.96
CA GLN A 544 -11.62 -4.34 -15.74
C GLN A 544 -11.19 -2.88 -15.93
N LEU A 545 -12.15 -2.00 -16.21
CA LEU A 545 -11.87 -0.56 -16.31
C LEU A 545 -11.27 -0.02 -15.01
N VAL A 546 -11.86 -0.37 -13.87
CA VAL A 546 -11.36 0.05 -12.56
C VAL A 546 -9.97 -0.52 -12.29
N MET A 547 -9.73 -1.80 -12.56
CA MET A 547 -8.44 -2.44 -12.35
C MET A 547 -7.32 -1.85 -13.22
N ASN A 548 -7.64 -1.46 -14.45
CA ASN A 548 -6.72 -0.76 -15.34
C ASN A 548 -6.41 0.65 -14.84
N GLU A 549 -7.42 1.39 -14.41
CA GLU A 549 -7.22 2.74 -13.87
C GLU A 549 -6.42 2.70 -12.57
N ARG A 550 -6.69 1.73 -11.67
CA ARG A 550 -5.90 1.51 -10.46
C ARG A 550 -4.42 1.22 -10.78
N GLN A 551 -4.14 0.39 -11.78
CA GLN A 551 -2.77 0.04 -12.15
C GLN A 551 -1.96 1.27 -12.55
N ILE A 552 -2.53 2.15 -13.35
CA ILE A 552 -1.85 3.36 -13.79
C ILE A 552 -1.74 4.38 -12.67
N GLU A 553 -2.86 4.65 -12.01
CA GLU A 553 -2.96 5.69 -11.00
C GLU A 553 -2.11 5.39 -9.77
N LEU A 554 -2.08 4.12 -9.33
CA LEU A 554 -1.45 3.68 -8.09
C LEU A 554 -0.12 2.95 -8.30
N LEU A 555 0.49 3.06 -9.49
CA LEU A 555 1.81 2.49 -9.76
C LEU A 555 2.82 2.95 -8.70
N GLY A 556 3.56 2.03 -8.11
CA GLY A 556 4.59 2.32 -7.10
C GLY A 556 4.05 2.71 -5.72
N GLU A 557 2.80 2.42 -5.41
CA GLU A 557 2.19 2.73 -4.11
C GLU A 557 1.90 1.47 -3.26
N GLY A 558 2.47 0.32 -3.61
CA GLY A 558 2.29 -0.91 -2.84
C GLY A 558 0.86 -1.48 -2.88
N LYS A 559 0.15 -1.34 -4.00
CA LYS A 559 -1.28 -1.68 -4.10
C LYS A 559 -1.59 -2.80 -5.08
N ARG A 560 -0.87 -2.88 -6.19
CA ARG A 560 -1.26 -3.69 -7.34
C ARG A 560 -1.38 -5.17 -7.03
N TRP A 561 -0.46 -5.75 -6.25
CA TRP A 561 -0.55 -7.15 -5.89
C TRP A 561 -1.80 -7.44 -5.04
N PHE A 562 -2.12 -6.58 -4.09
CA PHE A 562 -3.33 -6.73 -3.28
C PHE A 562 -4.60 -6.59 -4.12
N ASP A 563 -4.62 -5.71 -5.12
CA ASP A 563 -5.73 -5.62 -6.07
C ASP A 563 -5.92 -6.92 -6.85
N LEU A 564 -4.81 -7.51 -7.32
CA LEU A 564 -4.83 -8.78 -8.05
C LEU A 564 -5.27 -9.95 -7.16
N VAL A 565 -4.80 -10.01 -5.91
CA VAL A 565 -5.25 -11.02 -4.93
C VAL A 565 -6.75 -10.88 -4.68
N ARG A 566 -7.24 -9.67 -4.43
CA ARG A 566 -8.66 -9.41 -4.20
C ARG A 566 -9.52 -9.83 -5.39
N LEU A 567 -9.08 -9.52 -6.60
CA LEU A 567 -9.76 -9.94 -7.82
C LEU A 567 -9.74 -11.46 -7.99
N ALA A 568 -8.61 -12.11 -7.71
CA ALA A 568 -8.44 -13.55 -7.77
C ALA A 568 -9.37 -14.26 -6.77
N GLU A 569 -9.38 -13.81 -5.53
CA GLU A 569 -10.26 -14.35 -4.49
C GLU A 569 -11.73 -14.26 -4.91
N ARG A 570 -12.13 -13.17 -5.54
CA ARG A 570 -13.50 -12.96 -6.02
C ARG A 570 -13.89 -13.86 -7.21
N CYS A 571 -12.94 -14.20 -8.08
CA CYS A 571 -13.21 -14.91 -9.33
C CYS A 571 -12.94 -16.41 -9.28
N SER A 572 -12.30 -16.92 -8.22
CA SER A 572 -11.58 -18.19 -8.26
C SER A 572 -12.38 -19.44 -7.87
N TYR A 573 -13.63 -19.32 -7.40
CA TYR A 573 -14.32 -20.45 -6.80
C TYR A 573 -15.48 -20.99 -7.63
N THR A 574 -15.53 -22.32 -7.74
CA THR A 574 -16.77 -23.01 -8.03
C THR A 574 -17.56 -23.14 -6.73
N LYS A 575 -18.81 -22.73 -6.74
CA LYS A 575 -19.72 -22.60 -5.61
C LYS A 575 -20.04 -23.91 -4.84
N ASN A 576 -19.30 -24.99 -5.03
CA ASN A 576 -19.75 -26.33 -4.67
C ASN A 576 -19.06 -26.99 -3.48
N ASP A 577 -18.09 -26.34 -2.82
CA ASP A 577 -17.54 -26.92 -1.60
C ASP A 577 -17.31 -25.88 -0.49
N PRO A 578 -18.35 -25.62 0.30
CA PRO A 578 -18.23 -24.72 1.46
C PRO A 578 -17.62 -25.41 2.70
N ALA A 579 -17.26 -26.70 2.61
CA ALA A 579 -17.04 -27.49 3.81
C ALA A 579 -15.60 -27.48 4.34
N ASP A 580 -14.58 -27.18 3.55
CA ASP A 580 -13.20 -27.06 4.05
C ASP A 580 -12.48 -25.82 3.53
N PRO A 581 -12.35 -24.79 4.37
CA PRO A 581 -11.59 -23.57 4.02
C PRO A 581 -10.11 -23.82 3.73
N ARG A 582 -9.56 -24.99 4.08
CA ARG A 582 -8.15 -25.33 3.85
C ARG A 582 -7.93 -26.07 2.53
N GLU A 583 -8.95 -26.77 2.04
CA GLU A 583 -8.92 -27.54 0.79
C GLU A 583 -9.51 -26.82 -0.40
N GLU A 584 -9.97 -25.61 -0.20
CA GLU A 584 -10.61 -24.81 -1.21
C GLU A 584 -9.73 -24.60 -2.43
N GLY A 585 -10.22 -24.98 -3.56
CA GLY A 585 -9.71 -24.60 -4.85
C GLY A 585 -8.58 -25.44 -5.41
N ILE A 586 -8.21 -26.51 -4.78
CA ILE A 586 -7.06 -27.33 -5.21
C ILE A 586 -7.27 -27.95 -6.60
N THR A 587 -8.49 -28.25 -7.00
CA THR A 587 -8.69 -29.04 -8.22
C THR A 587 -9.31 -28.31 -9.40
N ASN A 588 -10.19 -27.34 -9.20
CA ASN A 588 -10.95 -26.75 -10.32
C ASN A 588 -11.25 -25.23 -10.19
N GLY A 589 -10.93 -24.61 -9.08
CA GLY A 589 -11.33 -23.22 -8.80
C GLY A 589 -10.49 -22.13 -9.45
N TYR A 590 -9.35 -22.51 -10.00
CA TYR A 590 -8.32 -21.56 -10.44
C TYR A 590 -8.43 -21.06 -11.87
N THR A 591 -9.48 -21.43 -12.59
CA THR A 591 -9.65 -20.97 -13.98
C THR A 591 -9.67 -19.44 -14.06
N GLY A 592 -10.31 -18.78 -13.11
CA GLY A 592 -10.36 -17.32 -13.04
C GLY A 592 -8.99 -16.69 -12.77
N MET A 593 -8.23 -17.24 -11.81
CA MET A 593 -6.89 -16.75 -11.50
C MET A 593 -5.89 -17.04 -12.61
N VAL A 594 -5.93 -18.25 -13.19
CA VAL A 594 -5.11 -18.61 -14.34
C VAL A 594 -5.41 -17.68 -15.50
N THR A 595 -6.69 -17.42 -15.79
CA THR A 595 -7.07 -16.47 -16.85
C THR A 595 -6.58 -15.06 -16.55
N MET A 596 -6.65 -14.61 -15.29
CA MET A 596 -6.14 -13.32 -14.88
C MET A 596 -4.61 -13.24 -15.00
N VAL A 597 -3.90 -14.27 -14.56
CA VAL A 597 -2.44 -14.36 -14.73
C VAL A 597 -2.07 -14.40 -16.20
N GLU A 598 -2.80 -15.13 -17.02
CA GLU A 598 -2.61 -15.14 -18.49
C GLU A 598 -2.84 -13.76 -19.09
N MET A 599 -3.86 -13.06 -18.63
CA MET A 599 -4.20 -11.74 -19.09
C MET A 599 -3.11 -10.70 -18.76
N TYR A 600 -2.53 -10.79 -17.57
CA TYR A 600 -1.57 -9.81 -17.06
C TYR A 600 -0.10 -10.21 -17.24
N LEU A 601 0.21 -11.52 -17.28
CA LEU A 601 1.57 -12.04 -17.32
C LEU A 601 1.95 -12.71 -18.66
N SER A 602 1.02 -12.82 -19.60
CA SER A 602 1.30 -13.40 -20.93
C SER A 602 1.99 -12.42 -21.87
N SER A 603 2.12 -11.16 -21.49
CA SER A 603 2.77 -10.12 -22.29
C SER A 603 4.20 -9.87 -21.79
N GLY A 604 5.14 -9.75 -22.72
CA GLY A 604 6.48 -9.26 -22.48
C GLY A 604 7.41 -10.16 -21.65
N ALA A 605 8.31 -9.56 -20.89
CA ALA A 605 9.40 -10.22 -20.17
C ALA A 605 8.92 -11.25 -19.12
N ASN A 606 7.72 -11.10 -18.59
CA ASN A 606 7.18 -12.03 -17.60
C ASN A 606 6.55 -13.30 -18.20
N ALA A 607 6.48 -13.42 -19.52
CA ALA A 607 5.92 -14.60 -20.18
C ALA A 607 6.69 -15.89 -19.84
N SER A 608 7.99 -15.80 -19.64
CA SER A 608 8.84 -16.95 -19.24
C SER A 608 8.46 -17.52 -17.87
N PHE A 609 7.94 -16.71 -16.97
CA PHE A 609 7.51 -17.10 -15.63
C PHE A 609 6.04 -17.52 -15.57
N ALA A 610 5.27 -17.25 -16.62
CA ALA A 610 3.83 -17.48 -16.63
C ALA A 610 3.45 -18.92 -16.27
N THR A 611 4.21 -19.93 -16.73
CA THR A 611 3.96 -21.34 -16.43
C THR A 611 4.20 -21.66 -14.95
N THR A 612 5.26 -21.12 -14.37
CA THR A 612 5.55 -21.29 -12.94
C THR A 612 4.46 -20.65 -12.08
N LEU A 613 4.10 -19.42 -12.40
CA LEU A 613 3.03 -18.68 -11.71
C LEU A 613 1.69 -19.38 -11.82
N LYS A 614 1.32 -19.86 -13.02
CA LYS A 614 0.10 -20.65 -13.23
C LYS A 614 0.03 -21.89 -12.34
N ASN A 615 1.14 -22.61 -12.22
CA ASN A 615 1.20 -23.80 -11.37
C ASN A 615 1.09 -23.43 -9.89
N ARG A 616 1.70 -22.36 -9.44
CA ARG A 616 1.60 -21.86 -8.07
C ARG A 616 0.19 -21.39 -7.74
N PHE A 617 -0.41 -20.65 -8.64
CA PHE A 617 -1.76 -20.12 -8.47
C PHE A 617 -2.87 -21.16 -8.66
N LYS A 618 -2.56 -22.41 -9.01
CA LYS A 618 -3.51 -23.52 -8.90
C LYS A 618 -3.89 -23.83 -7.45
N ASN A 619 -3.13 -23.34 -6.50
CA ASN A 619 -3.45 -23.38 -5.10
C ASN A 619 -3.64 -21.94 -4.58
N ARG A 620 -4.75 -21.69 -3.89
CA ARG A 620 -5.09 -20.39 -3.30
C ARG A 620 -3.98 -19.82 -2.42
N TYR A 621 -3.31 -20.68 -1.67
CA TYR A 621 -2.19 -20.27 -0.83
C TYR A 621 -1.01 -19.68 -1.64
N GLY A 622 -0.94 -19.92 -2.95
CA GLY A 622 0.02 -19.28 -3.84
C GLY A 622 -0.18 -17.77 -4.03
N LEU A 623 -1.38 -17.25 -3.73
CA LEU A 623 -1.65 -15.80 -3.70
C LEU A 623 -0.91 -15.09 -2.58
N TYR A 624 -0.67 -15.80 -1.48
CA TYR A 624 -0.09 -15.28 -0.26
C TYR A 624 1.41 -15.60 -0.19
N SER A 625 2.14 -14.82 0.57
CA SER A 625 3.59 -14.94 0.70
C SER A 625 3.99 -16.13 1.56
N PRO A 626 5.23 -16.64 1.41
CA PRO A 626 5.81 -17.52 2.42
C PRO A 626 5.94 -16.80 3.76
N ILE A 627 5.90 -17.55 4.85
CA ILE A 627 6.24 -17.04 6.17
C ILE A 627 7.77 -17.16 6.33
N TYR A 628 8.42 -16.12 6.84
CA TYR A 628 9.85 -16.16 7.08
C TYR A 628 10.19 -17.31 8.04
N TYR A 629 11.21 -18.10 7.72
CA TYR A 629 11.49 -19.35 8.44
C TYR A 629 11.80 -19.16 9.94
N MET A 630 12.37 -17.99 10.31
CA MET A 630 12.66 -17.69 11.71
C MET A 630 11.38 -17.55 12.54
N GLU A 631 10.31 -17.02 11.96
CA GLU A 631 9.00 -16.91 12.61
C GLU A 631 8.38 -18.29 12.86
N VAL A 632 8.49 -19.16 11.87
CA VAL A 632 8.03 -20.56 12.01
C VAL A 632 8.82 -21.29 13.10
N LYS A 633 10.15 -21.11 13.09
CA LYS A 633 11.03 -21.73 14.09
C LYS A 633 10.80 -21.19 15.50
N ALA A 634 10.61 -19.87 15.64
CA ALA A 634 10.38 -19.24 16.94
C ALA A 634 9.04 -19.63 17.56
N SER A 635 8.08 -20.10 16.76
CA SER A 635 6.74 -20.47 17.22
C SER A 635 6.65 -21.81 17.93
N ASP A 636 7.74 -22.56 18.04
CA ASP A 636 7.77 -23.93 18.64
C ASP A 636 6.68 -24.89 18.11
N GLY A 637 6.41 -24.78 16.79
CA GLY A 637 5.42 -25.61 16.10
C GLY A 637 3.99 -25.08 16.13
N ALA A 638 3.73 -23.92 16.70
CA ALA A 638 2.41 -23.29 16.65
C ALA A 638 2.06 -22.70 15.28
N ILE A 639 3.06 -22.38 14.47
CA ILE A 639 2.91 -21.82 13.14
C ILE A 639 3.42 -22.82 12.11
N GLU A 640 2.57 -23.19 11.17
CA GLU A 640 2.92 -23.99 10.01
C GLU A 640 3.19 -23.08 8.80
N GLN A 641 4.20 -23.45 7.99
CA GLN A 641 4.49 -22.76 6.73
C GLN A 641 3.32 -22.86 5.77
N ASN A 642 3.11 -21.81 5.00
CA ASN A 642 2.17 -21.80 3.88
C ASN A 642 2.45 -23.00 2.95
N PRO A 643 1.46 -23.88 2.68
CA PRO A 643 1.67 -25.19 2.06
C PRO A 643 2.18 -25.14 0.61
N VAL A 644 2.06 -24.00 -0.07
CA VAL A 644 2.53 -23.85 -1.46
C VAL A 644 4.03 -23.56 -1.53
N TRP A 645 4.59 -23.02 -0.46
CA TRP A 645 6.00 -22.63 -0.44
C TRP A 645 6.86 -23.76 0.14
N ASN A 646 7.98 -24.03 -0.52
CA ASN A 646 8.90 -25.04 -0.05
C ASN A 646 9.43 -24.63 1.33
N LYS A 647 9.52 -25.61 2.23
CA LYS A 647 10.27 -25.43 3.47
C LYS A 647 11.71 -25.13 3.11
N SER A 648 12.27 -24.11 3.72
CA SER A 648 13.68 -23.82 3.51
C SER A 648 14.53 -24.96 4.10
N LYS A 649 15.78 -25.09 3.64
CA LYS A 649 16.74 -26.03 4.24
C LYS A 649 16.98 -25.80 5.73
N TYR A 650 16.52 -24.68 6.27
CA TYR A 650 16.63 -24.29 7.68
C TYR A 650 15.39 -24.70 8.49
N GLU A 651 14.31 -25.11 7.83
CA GLU A 651 13.08 -25.62 8.45
C GLU A 651 13.05 -27.16 8.50
N GLN A 652 14.00 -27.83 7.83
CA GLN A 652 14.22 -29.27 7.87
C GLN A 652 15.15 -29.63 9.02
#